data_a1aa77420b19ccd29de385505b32d04b
#
_entry.id   a1aa77420b19ccd29de385505b32d04b
#
_cell.length_a   1.000
_cell.length_b   1.000
_cell.length_c   1.000
_cell.angle_alpha   90.00
_cell.angle_beta   90.00
_cell.angle_gamma   90.00
#
_symmetry.space_group_name_H-M   'P 1'
#
loop_
_entity.id
_entity.type
_entity.pdbx_description
1 polymer ?
#
loop_
_entity_poly.entity_id
_entity_poly.type
_entity_poly.pdbx_seq_one_letter_code
_entity_poly.pdbx_strand_id
1 'polypeptide(L)'
;MEIHKLQQLLSEMSLQEKIGQMVQLTGVYFDKEAVLTGVVGEQLPPEWVIQYAGSVLGVIGKEKICDIQSKYMEQHPHHIPLLFMADVIHGCRTIFPIPLGQACSFHPELVSEAASIAASEASSEGLKATFSPMIDVSRDPRWGRMLESFGEDPYVNGVMGEAMVDGYQQKNDEGIAACLKHFAGYGAVNAGREYNDVEISQRTFLDQYVKPFRMALKAKPAMVMTAFNAIDRKPISGNKELLRELLRDKEGFDGTVISDWGSIGQLEEQGVAADMDEAAVQAIEAGVDIDMMSPAYMFRLEELVKNGQIPESFIDESAFRVLMMKNQLGLFENPFAGLGKSGKLTLYNRTKAYQMASESCVLLKNEEILPLCQRQKVIWAGPYVTSKEFLSRWAIFGEHEPVETIEAILQDKKMNAECIPGCRMLSEEECKIWQVEPVDSDEEIDEQWLETITREDTVVCVLGEHESQSGEAASRAFLTLPEEQQMLFEKIAKRTDNIVTVVISGRPLDLRRISEKSKAVIMAWRPGTMGAEAITDLVYGITNPSGKLAVSIPWCVGQVPISYWDIKTGHVLTADNLENRFTSRYMDIPNTPLYPFGFGLSYTEFDISDVEVRMGQDKRVHVHCNVSNTGNVAGAEVVQCYYETLHASVVRPKKELVRFQKVFLETGEKKNVDFYIDPKEFSYYDKNMKIVSCGMKLRISVGNSSDHEWGSSEIDI
;
A
#
# COMPACT_ATOMS: atom_id res chain seq x y z
N MET A 1 -22.85 3.60 23.91
CA MET A 1 -24.13 4.37 24.13
C MET A 1 -25.21 3.81 23.22
N GLU A 2 -26.50 3.81 23.62
CA GLU A 2 -27.62 3.37 22.77
C GLU A 2 -27.93 4.42 21.69
N ILE A 3 -28.34 3.99 20.50
CA ILE A 3 -28.54 4.89 19.33
C ILE A 3 -29.53 6.03 19.63
N HIS A 4 -30.61 5.75 20.35
CA HIS A 4 -31.57 6.79 20.67
C HIS A 4 -30.99 7.90 21.58
N LYS A 5 -30.04 7.57 22.45
CA LYS A 5 -29.31 8.56 23.27
C LYS A 5 -28.36 9.41 22.44
N LEU A 6 -27.74 8.85 21.40
CA LEU A 6 -26.95 9.64 20.45
C LEU A 6 -27.82 10.58 19.63
N GLN A 7 -29.02 10.14 19.21
CA GLN A 7 -29.98 11.00 18.52
C GLN A 7 -30.46 12.14 19.42
N GLN A 8 -30.69 11.85 20.70
CA GLN A 8 -31.03 12.89 21.69
C GLN A 8 -29.85 13.85 21.87
N LEU A 9 -28.63 13.37 22.06
CA LEU A 9 -27.42 14.18 22.15
C LEU A 9 -27.31 15.13 20.96
N LEU A 10 -27.44 14.62 19.73
CA LEU A 10 -27.38 15.41 18.50
C LEU A 10 -28.46 16.54 18.51
N SER A 11 -29.67 16.24 18.98
CA SER A 11 -30.75 17.22 19.03
C SER A 11 -30.56 18.31 20.10
N GLU A 12 -29.72 18.05 21.10
CA GLU A 12 -29.36 19.01 22.16
C GLU A 12 -28.15 19.88 21.80
N MET A 13 -27.36 19.48 20.78
CA MET A 13 -26.18 20.21 20.32
C MET A 13 -26.59 21.48 19.54
N SER A 14 -25.82 22.54 19.74
CA SER A 14 -25.90 23.74 18.92
C SER A 14 -25.35 23.49 17.52
N LEU A 15 -25.66 24.35 16.55
CA LEU A 15 -25.13 24.25 15.18
C LEU A 15 -23.61 24.27 15.17
N GLN A 16 -22.96 25.11 15.99
CA GLN A 16 -21.49 25.16 16.08
C GLN A 16 -20.89 23.85 16.63
N GLU A 17 -21.51 23.24 17.63
CA GLU A 17 -21.07 21.94 18.15
C GLU A 17 -21.19 20.83 17.10
N LYS A 18 -22.29 20.81 16.33
CA LYS A 18 -22.48 19.85 15.23
C LYS A 18 -21.42 20.03 14.14
N ILE A 19 -21.18 21.26 13.67
CA ILE A 19 -20.17 21.60 12.68
C ILE A 19 -18.78 21.26 13.23
N GLY A 20 -18.50 21.55 14.50
CA GLY A 20 -17.24 21.20 15.15
C GLY A 20 -16.92 19.71 15.02
N GLN A 21 -17.91 18.81 15.19
CA GLN A 21 -17.69 17.36 15.00
C GLN A 21 -17.27 16.99 13.57
N MET A 22 -17.58 17.81 12.59
CA MET A 22 -17.27 17.62 11.18
C MET A 22 -15.91 18.21 10.76
N VAL A 23 -15.16 18.78 11.71
CA VAL A 23 -13.84 19.40 11.46
C VAL A 23 -12.74 18.55 12.08
N GLN A 24 -11.72 18.25 11.29
CA GLN A 24 -10.46 17.75 11.78
C GLN A 24 -9.42 18.87 11.85
N LEU A 25 -8.76 19.02 12.99
CA LEU A 25 -7.66 19.95 13.18
C LEU A 25 -6.32 19.22 13.29
N THR A 26 -5.25 19.87 12.85
CA THR A 26 -3.90 19.40 13.18
C THR A 26 -3.61 19.53 14.67
N GLY A 27 -2.80 18.62 15.19
CA GLY A 27 -2.39 18.58 16.59
C GLY A 27 -1.68 19.83 17.09
N VAL A 28 -1.07 20.63 16.21
CA VAL A 28 -0.32 21.85 16.60
C VAL A 28 -1.15 22.87 17.38
N TYR A 29 -2.49 22.84 17.24
CA TYR A 29 -3.39 23.68 18.03
C TYR A 29 -3.61 23.18 19.47
N PHE A 30 -3.21 21.93 19.75
CA PHE A 30 -3.34 21.26 21.04
C PHE A 30 -1.99 20.93 21.68
N ASP A 31 -0.99 20.59 20.86
CA ASP A 31 0.38 20.26 21.26
C ASP A 31 1.38 20.77 20.21
N LYS A 32 2.34 21.62 20.65
CA LYS A 32 3.35 22.19 19.74
C LYS A 32 4.32 21.15 19.15
N GLU A 33 4.42 19.97 19.76
CA GLU A 33 5.25 18.86 19.29
C GLU A 33 4.45 17.86 18.44
N ALA A 34 3.20 18.16 18.07
CA ALA A 34 2.42 17.30 17.19
C ALA A 34 3.06 17.20 15.80
N VAL A 35 2.97 16.01 15.21
CA VAL A 35 3.49 15.76 13.87
C VAL A 35 2.59 16.43 12.83
N LEU A 36 3.21 17.20 11.95
CA LEU A 36 2.53 17.87 10.85
C LEU A 36 2.83 17.14 9.54
N THR A 37 1.78 16.60 8.91
CA THR A 37 1.89 15.80 7.67
C THR A 37 1.50 16.57 6.40
N GLY A 38 1.05 17.83 6.54
CA GLY A 38 0.63 18.67 5.42
C GLY A 38 0.81 20.17 5.72
N VAL A 39 0.40 21.01 4.79
CA VAL A 39 0.52 22.48 4.92
C VAL A 39 -0.65 23.02 5.74
N VAL A 40 -0.34 23.81 6.77
CA VAL A 40 -1.35 24.55 7.56
C VAL A 40 -1.60 25.90 6.90
N GLY A 41 -2.88 26.24 6.71
CA GLY A 41 -3.28 27.55 6.19
C GLY A 41 -2.88 28.71 7.12
N GLU A 42 -2.75 29.91 6.55
CA GLU A 42 -2.38 31.11 7.33
C GLU A 42 -3.48 31.57 8.30
N GLN A 43 -4.74 31.20 8.02
CA GLN A 43 -5.89 31.61 8.82
C GLN A 43 -6.07 30.68 10.02
N LEU A 44 -6.00 31.24 11.23
CA LEU A 44 -6.25 30.50 12.47
C LEU A 44 -7.73 30.08 12.58
N PRO A 45 -8.00 28.87 13.05
CA PRO A 45 -9.38 28.44 13.31
C PRO A 45 -10.03 29.30 14.37
N PRO A 46 -11.35 29.59 14.28
CA PRO A 46 -12.09 30.26 15.32
C PRO A 46 -12.01 29.51 16.66
N GLU A 47 -12.07 30.22 17.79
CA GLU A 47 -11.96 29.61 19.12
C GLU A 47 -13.00 28.50 19.36
N TRP A 48 -14.24 28.69 18.88
CA TRP A 48 -15.29 27.66 19.00
C TRP A 48 -14.96 26.39 18.21
N VAL A 49 -14.22 26.50 17.08
CA VAL A 49 -13.79 25.33 16.31
C VAL A 49 -12.81 24.49 17.12
N ILE A 50 -11.82 25.12 17.79
CA ILE A 50 -10.90 24.43 18.67
C ILE A 50 -11.64 23.78 19.84
N GLN A 51 -12.65 24.48 20.38
CA GLN A 51 -13.48 24.02 21.50
C GLN A 51 -14.37 22.82 21.14
N TYR A 52 -14.83 22.69 19.88
CA TYR A 52 -15.82 21.69 19.45
C TYR A 52 -15.29 20.73 18.36
N ALA A 53 -14.02 20.80 17.98
CA ALA A 53 -13.43 19.94 16.95
C ALA A 53 -13.71 18.45 17.22
N GLY A 54 -14.16 17.74 16.18
CA GLY A 54 -14.51 16.32 16.29
C GLY A 54 -13.28 15.43 16.39
N SER A 55 -12.18 15.84 15.74
CA SER A 55 -10.98 15.02 15.63
C SER A 55 -9.69 15.86 15.53
N VAL A 56 -8.58 15.22 15.88
CA VAL A 56 -7.23 15.80 15.89
C VAL A 56 -6.25 14.86 15.23
N LEU A 57 -5.41 15.40 14.36
CA LEU A 57 -4.40 14.68 13.60
C LEU A 57 -2.99 14.89 14.18
N GLY A 58 -2.22 13.81 14.34
CA GLY A 58 -0.77 13.85 14.56
C GLY A 58 -0.33 14.03 16.02
N VAL A 59 -1.25 13.96 17.00
CA VAL A 59 -0.88 13.88 18.41
C VAL A 59 -0.74 12.42 18.84
N ILE A 60 0.38 12.09 19.45
CA ILE A 60 0.68 10.75 19.98
C ILE A 60 1.35 10.84 21.35
N GLY A 61 1.13 9.84 22.18
CA GLY A 61 1.73 9.70 23.50
C GLY A 61 0.71 9.75 24.62
N LYS A 62 0.77 8.75 25.46
CA LYS A 62 -0.21 8.48 26.53
C LYS A 62 -0.48 9.69 27.41
N GLU A 63 0.58 10.32 27.96
CA GLU A 63 0.47 11.43 28.88
C GLU A 63 -0.13 12.66 28.23
N LYS A 64 0.30 12.98 26.99
CA LYS A 64 -0.20 14.12 26.21
C LYS A 64 -1.68 13.96 25.88
N ILE A 65 -2.07 12.80 25.37
CA ILE A 65 -3.46 12.51 25.01
C ILE A 65 -4.36 12.52 26.24
N CYS A 66 -3.92 11.98 27.39
CA CYS A 66 -4.67 12.08 28.64
C CYS A 66 -4.94 13.53 29.06
N ASP A 67 -3.93 14.37 28.99
CA ASP A 67 -4.06 15.79 29.38
C ASP A 67 -4.99 16.56 28.44
N ILE A 68 -4.79 16.42 27.13
CA ILE A 68 -5.61 17.08 26.11
C ILE A 68 -7.07 16.61 26.20
N GLN A 69 -7.30 15.29 26.20
CA GLN A 69 -8.66 14.72 26.24
C GLN A 69 -9.42 15.14 27.48
N SER A 70 -8.75 15.11 28.67
CA SER A 70 -9.39 15.51 29.93
C SER A 70 -9.82 16.97 29.92
N LYS A 71 -8.92 17.88 29.52
CA LYS A 71 -9.19 19.31 29.42
C LYS A 71 -10.27 19.62 28.38
N TYR A 72 -10.20 18.98 27.21
CA TYR A 72 -11.16 19.16 26.15
C TYR A 72 -12.56 18.76 26.60
N MET A 73 -12.71 17.57 27.18
CA MET A 73 -14.01 17.05 27.65
C MET A 73 -14.58 17.91 28.81
N GLU A 74 -13.75 18.44 29.68
CA GLU A 74 -14.19 19.34 30.75
C GLU A 74 -14.79 20.64 30.21
N GLN A 75 -14.27 21.16 29.11
CA GLN A 75 -14.72 22.39 28.45
C GLN A 75 -15.90 22.18 27.51
N HIS A 76 -16.03 20.98 26.93
CA HIS A 76 -17.11 20.68 25.98
C HIS A 76 -18.46 20.52 26.70
N PRO A 77 -19.54 21.26 26.33
CA PRO A 77 -20.81 21.26 27.04
C PRO A 77 -21.44 19.87 27.24
N HIS A 78 -21.27 18.99 26.25
CA HIS A 78 -21.80 17.63 26.27
C HIS A 78 -20.74 16.59 26.58
N HIS A 79 -19.51 16.98 26.97
CA HIS A 79 -18.37 16.09 27.26
C HIS A 79 -18.08 15.09 26.14
N ILE A 80 -18.26 15.48 24.87
CA ILE A 80 -17.96 14.65 23.71
C ILE A 80 -16.44 14.51 23.58
N PRO A 81 -15.89 13.29 23.50
CA PRO A 81 -14.44 13.08 23.41
C PRO A 81 -13.89 13.49 22.03
N LEU A 82 -12.64 13.98 21.98
CA LEU A 82 -11.87 14.09 20.75
C LEU A 82 -11.56 12.70 20.18
N LEU A 83 -11.48 12.61 18.86
CA LEU A 83 -10.95 11.43 18.18
C LEU A 83 -9.54 11.72 17.69
N PHE A 84 -8.53 11.06 18.29
CA PHE A 84 -7.13 11.19 17.89
C PHE A 84 -6.84 10.26 16.73
N MET A 85 -6.35 10.82 15.63
CA MET A 85 -6.07 10.14 14.38
C MET A 85 -4.61 10.35 13.95
N ALA A 86 -4.05 9.41 13.19
CA ALA A 86 -2.76 9.58 12.54
C ALA A 86 -2.58 8.59 11.39
N ASP A 87 -1.53 8.81 10.58
CA ASP A 87 -1.11 7.89 9.53
C ASP A 87 -0.28 6.75 10.14
N VAL A 88 -0.92 5.62 10.40
CA VAL A 88 -0.28 4.36 10.81
C VAL A 88 -0.40 3.41 9.60
N ILE A 89 0.45 3.64 8.59
CA ILE A 89 0.29 3.02 7.26
C ILE A 89 0.79 1.57 7.26
N HIS A 90 1.98 1.31 7.82
CA HIS A 90 2.56 -0.03 7.86
C HIS A 90 3.27 -0.33 9.19
N GLY A 91 2.75 0.21 10.27
CA GLY A 91 3.25 0.04 11.63
C GLY A 91 3.15 1.34 12.43
N CYS A 92 3.26 1.24 13.77
CA CYS A 92 3.31 2.39 14.66
C CYS A 92 4.71 2.52 15.27
N ARG A 93 5.08 1.68 16.23
CA ARG A 93 6.44 1.61 16.81
C ARG A 93 7.26 0.51 16.14
N THR A 94 6.67 -0.66 15.96
CA THR A 94 7.19 -1.73 15.12
C THR A 94 6.78 -1.44 13.68
N ILE A 95 7.74 -1.22 12.80
CA ILE A 95 7.49 -0.95 11.39
C ILE A 95 7.65 -2.23 10.59
N PHE A 96 6.58 -2.61 9.90
CA PHE A 96 6.53 -3.70 8.93
C PHE A 96 7.03 -3.22 7.56
N PRO A 97 7.27 -4.11 6.59
CA PRO A 97 7.49 -3.71 5.20
C PRO A 97 6.40 -2.78 4.71
N ILE A 98 6.74 -1.92 3.76
CA ILE A 98 5.74 -1.07 3.06
C ILE A 98 4.61 -1.94 2.49
N PRO A 99 3.37 -1.43 2.32
CA PRO A 99 2.23 -2.21 1.82
C PRO A 99 2.51 -2.95 0.51
N LEU A 100 3.26 -2.34 -0.43
CA LEU A 100 3.71 -3.03 -1.64
C LEU A 100 4.57 -4.27 -1.34
N GLY A 101 5.45 -4.18 -0.36
CA GLY A 101 6.23 -5.33 0.13
C GLY A 101 5.34 -6.36 0.82
N GLN A 102 4.42 -5.93 1.69
CA GLN A 102 3.45 -6.83 2.34
C GLN A 102 2.61 -7.59 1.31
N ALA A 103 2.18 -6.94 0.24
CA ALA A 103 1.47 -7.60 -0.86
C ALA A 103 2.29 -8.70 -1.53
N CYS A 104 3.62 -8.52 -1.64
CA CYS A 104 4.53 -9.53 -2.19
C CYS A 104 4.62 -10.79 -1.32
N SER A 105 4.20 -10.75 -0.06
CA SER A 105 4.08 -11.96 0.76
C SER A 105 2.97 -12.91 0.28
N PHE A 106 1.94 -12.41 -0.37
CA PHE A 106 0.70 -13.13 -0.69
C PHE A 106 0.10 -13.87 0.51
N HIS A 107 0.21 -13.27 1.70
CA HIS A 107 -0.16 -13.85 2.98
C HIS A 107 -1.12 -12.92 3.77
N PRO A 108 -2.42 -12.88 3.41
CA PRO A 108 -3.39 -11.95 4.01
C PRO A 108 -3.50 -12.05 5.54
N GLU A 109 -3.38 -13.27 6.09
CA GLU A 109 -3.45 -13.51 7.52
C GLU A 109 -2.29 -12.82 8.25
N LEU A 110 -1.09 -12.82 7.67
CA LEU A 110 0.07 -12.12 8.22
C LEU A 110 -0.08 -10.59 8.10
N VAL A 111 -0.72 -10.10 7.01
CA VAL A 111 -1.07 -8.67 6.85
C VAL A 111 -2.05 -8.22 7.92
N SER A 112 -3.09 -9.02 8.19
CA SER A 112 -4.04 -8.77 9.28
C SER A 112 -3.36 -8.75 10.65
N GLU A 113 -2.44 -9.67 10.90
CA GLU A 113 -1.67 -9.72 12.14
C GLU A 113 -0.75 -8.50 12.32
N ALA A 114 -0.07 -8.08 11.25
CA ALA A 114 0.75 -6.86 11.26
C ALA A 114 -0.09 -5.61 11.57
N ALA A 115 -1.27 -5.49 10.95
CA ALA A 115 -2.21 -4.40 11.23
C ALA A 115 -2.75 -4.44 12.67
N SER A 116 -2.99 -5.64 13.22
CA SER A 116 -3.42 -5.82 14.62
C SER A 116 -2.34 -5.37 15.60
N ILE A 117 -1.07 -5.67 15.34
CA ILE A 117 0.06 -5.20 16.14
C ILE A 117 0.16 -3.67 16.06
N ALA A 118 0.07 -3.11 14.86
CA ALA A 118 0.11 -1.66 14.64
C ALA A 118 -1.04 -0.94 15.37
N ALA A 119 -2.26 -1.51 15.33
CA ALA A 119 -3.42 -1.00 16.07
C ALA A 119 -3.21 -1.01 17.57
N SER A 120 -2.70 -2.12 18.13
CA SER A 120 -2.45 -2.26 19.56
C SER A 120 -1.40 -1.26 20.04
N GLU A 121 -0.31 -1.06 19.31
CA GLU A 121 0.70 -0.06 19.62
C GLU A 121 0.14 1.36 19.51
N ALA A 122 -0.60 1.68 18.43
CA ALA A 122 -1.22 2.98 18.21
C ALA A 122 -2.26 3.33 19.29
N SER A 123 -3.13 2.37 19.62
CA SER A 123 -4.14 2.51 20.68
C SER A 123 -3.49 2.69 22.06
N SER A 124 -2.37 2.00 22.32
CA SER A 124 -1.60 2.15 23.56
C SER A 124 -1.01 3.55 23.72
N GLU A 125 -0.69 4.20 22.61
CA GLU A 125 -0.23 5.60 22.54
C GLU A 125 -1.38 6.61 22.47
N GLY A 126 -2.65 6.15 22.40
CA GLY A 126 -3.87 6.95 22.47
C GLY A 126 -4.54 7.26 21.12
N LEU A 127 -4.01 6.76 20.01
CA LEU A 127 -4.67 6.88 18.71
C LEU A 127 -5.89 5.95 18.63
N LYS A 128 -6.98 6.41 17.99
CA LYS A 128 -8.19 5.63 17.81
C LYS A 128 -8.65 5.53 16.35
N ALA A 129 -7.94 6.14 15.43
CA ALA A 129 -8.18 5.99 14.00
C ALA A 129 -6.88 6.14 13.21
N THR A 130 -6.81 5.46 12.06
CA THR A 130 -5.71 5.58 11.10
C THR A 130 -6.24 5.80 9.69
N PHE A 131 -5.43 6.47 8.83
CA PHE A 131 -5.70 6.68 7.41
C PHE A 131 -5.06 5.54 6.57
N SER A 132 -5.44 4.32 6.92
CA SER A 132 -4.98 3.07 6.29
C SER A 132 -6.13 2.04 6.33
N PRO A 133 -6.20 1.11 5.35
CA PRO A 133 -5.26 0.87 4.25
C PRO A 133 -5.48 1.74 3.01
N MET A 134 -4.40 1.97 2.25
CA MET A 134 -4.48 2.51 0.91
C MET A 134 -4.61 1.35 -0.09
N ILE A 135 -5.72 1.33 -0.83
CA ILE A 135 -6.07 0.27 -1.78
C ILE A 135 -6.19 0.78 -3.23
N ASP A 136 -5.48 1.86 -3.53
CA ASP A 136 -5.35 2.38 -4.88
C ASP A 136 -4.58 1.40 -5.75
N VAL A 137 -5.19 0.95 -6.86
CA VAL A 137 -4.51 0.13 -7.85
C VAL A 137 -3.46 0.97 -8.56
N SER A 138 -2.18 0.61 -8.46
CA SER A 138 -1.08 1.38 -9.00
C SER A 138 -0.30 0.59 -10.05
N ARG A 139 -0.19 1.14 -11.28
CA ARG A 139 0.50 0.52 -12.43
C ARG A 139 1.61 1.38 -13.02
N ASP A 140 1.75 2.59 -12.49
CA ASP A 140 2.78 3.52 -12.93
C ASP A 140 3.79 3.75 -11.80
N PRO A 141 4.97 3.13 -11.85
CA PRO A 141 5.99 3.27 -10.80
C PRO A 141 6.60 4.69 -10.73
N ARG A 142 6.25 5.60 -11.64
CA ARG A 142 6.62 7.00 -11.52
C ARG A 142 5.86 7.68 -10.38
N TRP A 143 4.68 7.17 -10.01
CA TRP A 143 3.91 7.66 -8.86
C TRP A 143 4.56 7.26 -7.55
N GLY A 144 4.89 8.24 -6.71
CA GLY A 144 5.61 8.02 -5.45
C GLY A 144 4.85 7.18 -4.45
N ARG A 145 3.52 7.36 -4.38
CA ARG A 145 2.65 6.66 -3.44
C ARG A 145 2.39 5.18 -3.78
N MET A 146 2.96 4.67 -4.87
CA MET A 146 2.89 3.23 -5.16
C MET A 146 3.34 2.38 -3.97
N LEU A 147 4.28 2.85 -3.14
CA LEU A 147 4.75 2.14 -1.95
C LEU A 147 3.65 1.85 -0.92
N GLU A 148 2.60 2.71 -0.85
CA GLU A 148 1.48 2.58 0.07
C GLU A 148 0.41 1.61 -0.44
N SER A 149 0.43 1.29 -1.75
CA SER A 149 -0.51 0.42 -2.46
C SER A 149 -0.12 -1.05 -2.32
N PHE A 150 -1.08 -1.95 -2.50
CA PHE A 150 -0.82 -3.39 -2.65
C PHE A 150 -0.54 -3.80 -4.11
N GLY A 151 -0.15 -2.86 -4.97
CA GLY A 151 0.34 -3.11 -6.31
C GLY A 151 -0.68 -2.95 -7.43
N GLU A 152 -0.44 -3.65 -8.56
CA GLU A 152 -1.14 -3.42 -9.81
C GLU A 152 -2.48 -4.15 -9.95
N ASP A 153 -2.76 -5.12 -9.08
CA ASP A 153 -3.90 -6.01 -9.21
C ASP A 153 -5.08 -5.63 -8.30
N PRO A 154 -6.29 -5.45 -8.86
CA PRO A 154 -7.47 -5.08 -8.07
C PRO A 154 -7.90 -6.12 -7.04
N TYR A 155 -7.68 -7.43 -7.33
CA TYR A 155 -8.04 -8.49 -6.41
C TYR A 155 -7.10 -8.54 -5.20
N VAL A 156 -5.78 -8.41 -5.44
CA VAL A 156 -4.78 -8.35 -4.35
C VAL A 156 -5.03 -7.13 -3.47
N ASN A 157 -5.25 -5.93 -4.05
CA ASN A 157 -5.58 -4.73 -3.27
C ASN A 157 -6.84 -4.94 -2.42
N GLY A 158 -7.87 -5.60 -2.97
CA GLY A 158 -9.10 -5.89 -2.24
C GLY A 158 -8.90 -6.86 -1.08
N VAL A 159 -8.21 -7.99 -1.30
CA VAL A 159 -7.95 -9.02 -0.29
C VAL A 159 -7.04 -8.50 0.84
N MET A 160 -5.95 -7.82 0.47
CA MET A 160 -5.02 -7.27 1.47
C MET A 160 -5.65 -6.10 2.24
N GLY A 161 -6.45 -5.27 1.54
CA GLY A 161 -7.23 -4.20 2.18
C GLY A 161 -8.25 -4.72 3.19
N GLU A 162 -9.03 -5.76 2.83
CA GLU A 162 -9.96 -6.45 3.74
C GLU A 162 -9.22 -6.97 4.98
N ALA A 163 -8.11 -7.69 4.77
CA ALA A 163 -7.29 -8.25 5.86
C ALA A 163 -6.72 -7.17 6.80
N MET A 164 -6.26 -6.05 6.24
CA MET A 164 -5.71 -4.94 7.02
C MET A 164 -6.81 -4.23 7.84
N VAL A 165 -8.00 -4.02 7.27
CA VAL A 165 -9.16 -3.48 8.02
C VAL A 165 -9.52 -4.38 9.20
N ASP A 166 -9.61 -5.71 8.98
CA ASP A 166 -9.89 -6.67 10.04
C ASP A 166 -8.84 -6.62 11.16
N GLY A 167 -7.57 -6.46 10.79
CA GLY A 167 -6.48 -6.32 11.75
C GLY A 167 -6.56 -5.02 12.57
N TYR A 168 -6.81 -3.87 11.95
CA TYR A 168 -6.95 -2.60 12.65
C TYR A 168 -8.18 -2.55 13.54
N GLN A 169 -9.31 -3.05 13.07
CA GLN A 169 -10.61 -2.98 13.75
C GLN A 169 -10.90 -4.19 14.65
N GLN A 170 -9.85 -4.81 15.19
CA GLN A 170 -10.01 -5.93 16.12
C GLN A 170 -11.03 -5.62 17.23
N LYS A 171 -11.80 -6.65 17.62
CA LYS A 171 -12.94 -6.52 18.57
C LYS A 171 -12.50 -6.45 20.02
N ASN A 172 -11.65 -5.51 20.38
CA ASN A 172 -11.18 -5.25 21.75
C ASN A 172 -10.87 -3.75 21.91
N ASP A 173 -10.50 -3.34 23.12
CA ASP A 173 -10.16 -1.93 23.41
C ASP A 173 -8.89 -1.45 22.70
N GLU A 174 -8.11 -2.34 22.10
CA GLU A 174 -6.86 -2.04 21.39
C GLU A 174 -7.08 -1.79 19.90
N GLY A 175 -8.28 -2.08 19.37
CA GLY A 175 -8.65 -1.78 17.99
C GLY A 175 -8.75 -0.27 17.73
N ILE A 176 -8.47 0.11 16.48
CA ILE A 176 -8.61 1.47 15.97
C ILE A 176 -9.45 1.48 14.70
N ALA A 177 -10.09 2.61 14.38
CA ALA A 177 -10.84 2.78 13.15
C ALA A 177 -9.91 2.76 11.94
N ALA A 178 -10.24 1.96 10.93
CA ALA A 178 -9.57 1.94 9.64
C ALA A 178 -10.24 2.90 8.66
N CYS A 179 -9.45 3.44 7.73
CA CYS A 179 -9.91 4.32 6.66
C CYS A 179 -9.43 3.80 5.31
N LEU A 180 -10.36 3.32 4.47
CA LEU A 180 -10.00 2.97 3.09
C LEU A 180 -9.70 4.24 2.31
N LYS A 181 -8.55 4.27 1.62
CA LYS A 181 -8.14 5.42 0.81
C LYS A 181 -7.50 4.98 -0.51
N HIS A 182 -7.52 5.86 -1.52
CA HIS A 182 -8.31 7.07 -1.66
C HIS A 182 -9.46 6.80 -2.62
N PHE A 183 -10.69 6.97 -2.21
CA PHE A 183 -11.85 6.69 -3.06
C PHE A 183 -12.08 7.82 -4.06
N ALA A 184 -11.93 7.56 -5.40
CA ALA A 184 -11.31 6.38 -6.00
C ALA A 184 -10.59 6.78 -7.29
N GLY A 185 -9.69 5.86 -7.72
CA GLY A 185 -9.00 6.00 -9.00
C GLY A 185 -7.68 6.75 -8.93
N TYR A 186 -7.20 7.16 -7.78
CA TYR A 186 -6.01 7.98 -7.61
C TYR A 186 -4.73 7.31 -8.12
N GLY A 187 -4.60 5.99 -8.02
CA GLY A 187 -3.47 5.25 -8.60
C GLY A 187 -3.35 5.29 -10.13
N ALA A 188 -4.33 5.89 -10.82
CA ALA A 188 -4.33 6.10 -12.27
C ALA A 188 -3.88 7.51 -12.70
N VAL A 189 -3.29 8.30 -11.81
CA VAL A 189 -2.84 9.67 -12.11
C VAL A 189 -1.96 9.73 -13.35
N ASN A 190 -2.28 10.67 -14.24
CA ASN A 190 -1.61 10.82 -15.52
C ASN A 190 -0.10 11.04 -15.35
N ALA A 191 0.69 10.21 -16.05
CA ALA A 191 2.16 10.21 -16.03
C ALA A 191 2.78 9.95 -14.65
N GLY A 192 2.05 9.32 -13.72
CA GLY A 192 2.51 9.06 -12.36
C GLY A 192 2.83 10.32 -11.55
N ARG A 193 2.30 11.49 -11.95
CA ARG A 193 2.52 12.74 -11.23
C ARG A 193 1.53 12.88 -10.09
N GLU A 194 2.05 13.06 -8.88
CA GLU A 194 1.25 13.32 -7.70
C GLU A 194 0.30 14.50 -7.92
N TYR A 195 -0.91 14.43 -7.36
CA TYR A 195 -1.97 15.45 -7.46
C TYR A 195 -2.47 15.76 -8.88
N ASN A 196 -2.08 14.95 -9.87
CA ASN A 196 -2.51 15.16 -11.27
C ASN A 196 -3.93 14.59 -11.49
N ASP A 197 -4.52 14.90 -12.63
CA ASP A 197 -5.81 14.38 -13.04
C ASP A 197 -5.75 12.90 -13.45
N VAL A 198 -6.95 12.29 -13.55
CA VAL A 198 -7.14 10.91 -13.97
C VAL A 198 -8.07 10.88 -15.18
N GLU A 199 -7.60 10.30 -16.29
CA GLU A 199 -8.38 10.14 -17.51
C GLU A 199 -8.54 8.65 -17.83
N ILE A 200 -9.63 8.04 -17.34
CA ILE A 200 -9.97 6.64 -17.56
C ILE A 200 -11.44 6.48 -17.92
N SER A 201 -11.78 5.43 -18.67
CA SER A 201 -13.18 5.15 -18.99
C SER A 201 -13.95 4.75 -17.73
N GLN A 202 -15.25 5.05 -17.69
CA GLN A 202 -16.15 4.63 -16.61
C GLN A 202 -16.09 3.12 -16.36
N ARG A 203 -15.95 2.30 -17.41
CA ARG A 203 -15.79 0.84 -17.29
C ARG A 203 -14.51 0.48 -16.56
N THR A 204 -13.38 1.04 -16.97
CA THR A 204 -12.09 0.84 -16.30
C THR A 204 -12.16 1.26 -14.84
N PHE A 205 -12.77 2.40 -14.55
CA PHE A 205 -12.99 2.90 -13.21
C PHE A 205 -13.74 1.88 -12.33
N LEU A 206 -14.89 1.39 -12.80
CA LEU A 206 -15.74 0.46 -12.05
C LEU A 206 -15.17 -0.96 -11.95
N ASP A 207 -14.59 -1.48 -13.05
CA ASP A 207 -14.05 -2.84 -13.12
C ASP A 207 -12.72 -2.99 -12.36
N GLN A 208 -11.94 -1.90 -12.21
CA GLN A 208 -10.57 -1.97 -11.71
C GLN A 208 -10.34 -1.16 -10.44
N TYR A 209 -10.75 0.11 -10.40
CA TYR A 209 -10.42 1.02 -9.32
C TYR A 209 -11.47 1.04 -8.20
N VAL A 210 -12.74 0.74 -8.49
CA VAL A 210 -13.78 0.56 -7.47
C VAL A 210 -13.80 -0.87 -6.91
N LYS A 211 -13.35 -1.87 -7.67
CA LYS A 211 -13.35 -3.29 -7.27
C LYS A 211 -12.65 -3.54 -5.93
N PRO A 212 -11.45 -3.01 -5.63
CA PRO A 212 -10.80 -3.19 -4.32
C PRO A 212 -11.66 -2.66 -3.17
N PHE A 213 -12.28 -1.48 -3.34
CA PHE A 213 -13.17 -0.89 -2.33
C PHE A 213 -14.38 -1.78 -2.07
N ARG A 214 -15.05 -2.24 -3.11
CA ARG A 214 -16.19 -3.20 -3.01
C ARG A 214 -15.82 -4.45 -2.22
N MET A 215 -14.58 -4.94 -2.36
CA MET A 215 -14.09 -6.11 -1.63
C MET A 215 -13.79 -5.76 -0.17
N ALA A 216 -13.02 -4.71 0.09
CA ALA A 216 -12.60 -4.32 1.42
C ALA A 216 -13.76 -3.76 2.29
N LEU A 217 -14.82 -3.23 1.68
CA LEU A 217 -16.05 -2.81 2.39
C LEU A 217 -16.74 -3.96 3.14
N LYS A 218 -16.45 -5.23 2.79
CA LYS A 218 -16.98 -6.39 3.51
C LYS A 218 -16.48 -6.46 4.96
N ALA A 219 -15.26 -5.96 5.22
CA ALA A 219 -14.70 -5.82 6.58
C ALA A 219 -15.32 -4.64 7.37
N LYS A 220 -16.23 -3.88 6.77
CA LYS A 220 -16.93 -2.74 7.38
C LYS A 220 -15.96 -1.69 7.98
N PRO A 221 -15.10 -1.08 7.15
CA PRO A 221 -14.22 -0.01 7.60
C PRO A 221 -15.02 1.15 8.19
N ALA A 222 -14.49 1.77 9.22
CA ALA A 222 -15.17 2.89 9.89
C ALA A 222 -15.20 4.15 9.01
N MET A 223 -14.19 4.32 8.16
CA MET A 223 -14.04 5.51 7.32
C MET A 223 -13.65 5.16 5.88
N VAL A 224 -14.00 6.09 4.98
CA VAL A 224 -13.48 6.15 3.60
C VAL A 224 -13.00 7.58 3.36
N MET A 225 -11.79 7.74 2.79
CA MET A 225 -11.22 9.03 2.43
C MET A 225 -11.41 9.31 0.94
N THR A 226 -11.83 10.55 0.61
CA THR A 226 -11.94 10.98 -0.80
C THR A 226 -10.56 11.21 -1.41
N ALA A 227 -10.42 10.96 -2.71
CA ALA A 227 -9.18 11.22 -3.43
C ALA A 227 -9.06 12.67 -3.90
N PHE A 228 -7.83 13.13 -4.18
CA PHE A 228 -7.55 14.46 -4.74
C PHE A 228 -7.97 14.64 -6.19
N ASN A 229 -8.00 13.54 -6.95
CA ASN A 229 -8.25 13.57 -8.39
C ASN A 229 -9.72 13.83 -8.75
N ALA A 230 -9.93 14.17 -9.99
CA ALA A 230 -11.23 14.15 -10.63
C ALA A 230 -11.47 12.85 -11.40
N ILE A 231 -12.71 12.41 -11.51
CA ILE A 231 -13.17 11.37 -12.45
C ILE A 231 -14.21 12.01 -13.38
N ASP A 232 -14.05 11.84 -14.68
CA ASP A 232 -14.87 12.52 -15.68
C ASP A 232 -14.94 14.04 -15.43
N ARG A 233 -13.78 14.63 -15.06
CA ARG A 233 -13.59 16.04 -14.73
C ARG A 233 -14.40 16.56 -13.54
N LYS A 234 -14.95 15.67 -12.72
CA LYS A 234 -15.62 15.99 -11.47
C LYS A 234 -14.73 15.60 -10.31
N PRO A 235 -14.22 16.55 -9.51
CA PRO A 235 -13.42 16.24 -8.31
C PRO A 235 -14.19 15.36 -7.34
N ILE A 236 -13.52 14.38 -6.76
CA ILE A 236 -14.17 13.38 -5.92
C ILE A 236 -14.85 14.02 -4.69
N SER A 237 -14.20 14.97 -4.03
CA SER A 237 -14.72 15.59 -2.81
C SER A 237 -16.03 16.38 -3.02
N GLY A 238 -16.34 16.79 -4.27
CA GLY A 238 -17.62 17.41 -4.65
C GLY A 238 -18.54 16.49 -5.45
N ASN A 239 -18.21 15.20 -5.63
CA ASN A 239 -18.93 14.32 -6.54
C ASN A 239 -20.03 13.49 -5.85
N LYS A 240 -21.25 14.02 -5.84
CA LYS A 240 -22.42 13.35 -5.28
C LYS A 240 -22.70 11.98 -5.91
N GLU A 241 -22.53 11.82 -7.22
CA GLU A 241 -22.78 10.55 -7.92
C GLU A 241 -21.83 9.45 -7.42
N LEU A 242 -20.60 9.80 -7.10
CA LEU A 242 -19.61 8.81 -6.60
C LEU A 242 -19.76 8.58 -5.09
N LEU A 243 -19.95 9.60 -4.28
CA LEU A 243 -19.98 9.45 -2.82
C LEU A 243 -21.36 8.98 -2.29
N ARG A 244 -22.47 9.54 -2.80
CA ARG A 244 -23.80 9.10 -2.34
C ARG A 244 -24.33 7.92 -3.15
N GLU A 245 -24.40 8.04 -4.49
CA GLU A 245 -25.08 7.01 -5.28
C GLU A 245 -24.23 5.75 -5.44
N LEU A 246 -22.91 5.87 -5.70
CA LEU A 246 -22.05 4.71 -5.84
C LEU A 246 -21.60 4.16 -4.48
N LEU A 247 -20.85 4.94 -3.68
CA LEU A 247 -20.25 4.44 -2.44
C LEU A 247 -21.31 4.05 -1.40
N ARG A 248 -22.31 4.93 -1.15
CA ARG A 248 -23.31 4.66 -0.11
C ARG A 248 -24.44 3.76 -0.61
N ASP A 249 -25.13 4.15 -1.70
CA ASP A 249 -26.35 3.46 -2.09
C ASP A 249 -26.08 2.11 -2.79
N LYS A 250 -25.08 2.03 -3.69
CA LYS A 250 -24.79 0.80 -4.44
C LYS A 250 -23.83 -0.13 -3.72
N GLU A 251 -22.73 0.39 -3.15
CA GLU A 251 -21.74 -0.42 -2.45
C GLU A 251 -22.06 -0.59 -0.95
N GLY A 252 -23.04 0.14 -0.41
CA GLY A 252 -23.58 -0.06 0.94
C GLY A 252 -22.74 0.49 2.07
N PHE A 253 -21.88 1.49 1.84
CA PHE A 253 -21.07 2.10 2.88
C PHE A 253 -21.91 3.03 3.77
N ASP A 254 -21.97 2.71 5.07
CA ASP A 254 -22.72 3.47 6.08
C ASP A 254 -21.83 4.24 7.09
N GLY A 255 -20.50 4.11 6.97
CA GLY A 255 -19.52 4.78 7.81
C GLY A 255 -19.30 6.27 7.46
N THR A 256 -18.22 6.82 8.00
CA THR A 256 -17.85 8.24 7.86
C THR A 256 -17.01 8.48 6.61
N VAL A 257 -17.35 9.46 5.80
CA VAL A 257 -16.53 9.94 4.68
C VAL A 257 -15.71 11.13 5.15
N ILE A 258 -14.41 11.06 5.02
CA ILE A 258 -13.47 12.14 5.32
C ILE A 258 -12.83 12.66 4.03
N SER A 259 -12.63 13.96 3.89
CA SER A 259 -11.85 14.52 2.79
C SER A 259 -10.37 14.17 2.95
N ASP A 260 -9.60 14.16 1.85
CA ASP A 260 -8.15 14.24 1.93
C ASP A 260 -7.72 15.66 2.33
N TRP A 261 -6.44 15.84 2.68
CA TRP A 261 -5.89 17.10 3.20
C TRP A 261 -6.19 18.29 2.29
N GLY A 262 -7.04 19.20 2.76
CA GLY A 262 -7.43 20.40 2.02
C GLY A 262 -8.24 20.18 0.75
N SER A 263 -8.65 18.94 0.43
CA SER A 263 -9.24 18.61 -0.88
C SER A 263 -10.59 19.28 -1.13
N ILE A 264 -11.34 19.68 -0.10
CA ILE A 264 -12.55 20.49 -0.30
C ILE A 264 -12.17 21.89 -0.81
N GLY A 265 -11.16 22.54 -0.22
CA GLY A 265 -10.68 23.84 -0.69
C GLY A 265 -10.17 23.82 -2.13
N GLN A 266 -9.60 22.69 -2.57
CA GLN A 266 -9.11 22.53 -3.93
C GLN A 266 -10.20 22.56 -5.01
N LEU A 267 -11.49 22.43 -4.66
CA LEU A 267 -12.59 22.61 -5.62
C LEU A 267 -12.59 24.02 -6.25
N GLU A 268 -12.19 25.02 -5.48
CA GLU A 268 -12.02 26.41 -5.99
C GLU A 268 -10.81 26.47 -6.94
N GLU A 269 -9.66 25.90 -6.56
CA GLU A 269 -8.45 25.85 -7.39
C GLU A 269 -8.65 25.06 -8.69
N GLN A 270 -9.46 23.98 -8.63
CA GLN A 270 -9.83 23.18 -9.80
C GLN A 270 -10.88 23.85 -10.69
N GLY A 271 -11.41 25.02 -10.27
CA GLY A 271 -12.34 25.84 -11.03
C GLY A 271 -13.76 25.26 -11.15
N VAL A 272 -14.14 24.37 -10.24
CA VAL A 272 -15.51 23.78 -10.17
C VAL A 272 -16.37 24.44 -9.08
N ALA A 273 -15.75 25.23 -8.21
CA ALA A 273 -16.41 26.13 -7.25
C ALA A 273 -15.90 27.57 -7.50
N ALA A 274 -16.79 28.54 -7.41
CA ALA A 274 -16.45 29.96 -7.61
C ALA A 274 -15.72 30.55 -6.40
N ASP A 275 -15.98 30.00 -5.23
CA ASP A 275 -15.41 30.39 -3.95
C ASP A 275 -15.54 29.25 -2.92
N MET A 276 -15.04 29.51 -1.70
CA MET A 276 -15.09 28.55 -0.60
C MET A 276 -16.50 28.21 -0.12
N ASP A 277 -17.48 29.10 -0.33
CA ASP A 277 -18.89 28.85 -0.02
C ASP A 277 -19.46 27.75 -0.92
N GLU A 278 -19.24 27.89 -2.22
CA GLU A 278 -19.68 26.88 -3.20
C GLU A 278 -18.92 25.55 -3.02
N ALA A 279 -17.64 25.59 -2.67
CA ALA A 279 -16.88 24.39 -2.34
C ALA A 279 -17.46 23.64 -1.13
N ALA A 280 -17.80 24.36 -0.05
CA ALA A 280 -18.44 23.78 1.13
C ALA A 280 -19.81 23.17 0.82
N VAL A 281 -20.64 23.88 0.00
CA VAL A 281 -21.95 23.38 -0.46
C VAL A 281 -21.79 22.08 -1.24
N GLN A 282 -20.90 22.06 -2.25
CA GLN A 282 -20.70 20.87 -3.08
C GLN A 282 -20.23 19.67 -2.24
N ALA A 283 -19.31 19.87 -1.31
CA ALA A 283 -18.76 18.79 -0.48
C ALA A 283 -19.80 18.21 0.49
N ILE A 284 -20.56 19.05 1.19
CA ILE A 284 -21.59 18.56 2.13
C ILE A 284 -22.75 17.88 1.39
N GLU A 285 -23.17 18.40 0.24
CA GLU A 285 -24.18 17.76 -0.60
C GLU A 285 -23.69 16.44 -1.18
N ALA A 286 -22.40 16.34 -1.53
CA ALA A 286 -21.78 15.10 -1.95
C ALA A 286 -21.70 14.07 -0.82
N GLY A 287 -21.77 14.49 0.45
CA GLY A 287 -21.78 13.61 1.63
C GLY A 287 -20.42 13.38 2.25
N VAL A 288 -19.51 14.36 2.17
CA VAL A 288 -18.28 14.40 2.96
C VAL A 288 -18.65 14.80 4.38
N ASP A 289 -18.35 13.93 5.35
CA ASP A 289 -18.75 14.11 6.74
C ASP A 289 -17.70 14.86 7.58
N ILE A 290 -16.42 14.70 7.25
CA ILE A 290 -15.30 15.36 7.94
C ILE A 290 -14.44 16.10 6.92
N ASP A 291 -14.21 17.39 7.18
CA ASP A 291 -13.28 18.24 6.45
C ASP A 291 -11.89 18.15 7.09
N MET A 292 -10.93 17.55 6.36
CA MET A 292 -9.54 17.48 6.78
C MET A 292 -8.82 18.75 6.37
N MET A 293 -8.62 19.66 7.31
CA MET A 293 -7.75 20.83 7.23
C MET A 293 -8.10 21.90 6.19
N SER A 294 -9.21 21.78 5.42
CA SER A 294 -9.61 22.91 4.58
C SER A 294 -10.33 23.99 5.40
N PRO A 295 -10.35 25.24 4.93
CA PRO A 295 -11.13 26.30 5.59
C PRO A 295 -12.64 26.22 5.32
N ALA A 296 -13.13 25.25 4.54
CA ALA A 296 -14.49 25.18 4.05
C ALA A 296 -15.52 25.03 5.18
N TYR A 297 -15.47 23.94 5.94
CA TYR A 297 -16.49 23.67 6.94
C TYR A 297 -16.39 24.60 8.14
N MET A 298 -15.18 24.83 8.65
CA MET A 298 -14.96 25.61 9.86
C MET A 298 -15.32 27.09 9.73
N PHE A 299 -15.25 27.68 8.52
CA PHE A 299 -15.51 29.10 8.33
C PHE A 299 -16.83 29.40 7.62
N ARG A 300 -17.40 28.43 6.87
CA ARG A 300 -18.49 28.71 5.94
C ARG A 300 -19.82 28.06 6.32
N LEU A 301 -19.84 26.83 6.85
CA LEU A 301 -21.10 26.08 7.05
C LEU A 301 -22.09 26.77 7.95
N GLU A 302 -21.64 27.45 9.02
CA GLU A 302 -22.57 28.14 9.95
C GLU A 302 -23.39 29.24 9.25
N GLU A 303 -22.73 30.05 8.41
CA GLU A 303 -23.42 31.10 7.65
C GLU A 303 -24.32 30.54 6.56
N LEU A 304 -23.85 29.53 5.83
CA LEU A 304 -24.62 28.89 4.76
C LEU A 304 -25.91 28.25 5.27
N VAL A 305 -25.89 27.66 6.48
CA VAL A 305 -27.12 27.16 7.13
C VAL A 305 -28.01 28.29 7.58
N LYS A 306 -27.48 29.32 8.26
CA LYS A 306 -28.24 30.47 8.73
C LYS A 306 -28.95 31.25 7.61
N ASN A 307 -28.28 31.29 6.42
CA ASN A 307 -28.83 31.96 5.24
C ASN A 307 -29.77 31.06 4.42
N GLY A 308 -29.97 29.80 4.85
CA GLY A 308 -30.87 28.86 4.18
C GLY A 308 -30.31 28.29 2.85
N GLN A 309 -29.02 28.43 2.57
CA GLN A 309 -28.36 27.86 1.40
C GLN A 309 -28.13 26.35 1.55
N ILE A 310 -27.92 25.87 2.79
CA ILE A 310 -27.80 24.46 3.15
C ILE A 310 -28.86 24.13 4.20
N PRO A 311 -29.64 23.05 4.02
CA PRO A 311 -30.50 22.53 5.08
C PRO A 311 -29.68 22.01 6.27
N GLU A 312 -30.06 22.38 7.52
CA GLU A 312 -29.36 21.86 8.71
C GLU A 312 -29.34 20.32 8.78
N SER A 313 -30.28 19.66 8.13
CA SER A 313 -30.33 18.19 8.06
C SER A 313 -29.08 17.55 7.46
N PHE A 314 -28.33 18.23 6.58
CA PHE A 314 -27.04 17.72 6.08
C PHE A 314 -25.96 17.75 7.18
N ILE A 315 -26.00 18.81 8.02
CA ILE A 315 -25.10 18.90 9.18
C ILE A 315 -25.44 17.80 10.19
N ASP A 316 -26.73 17.60 10.48
CA ASP A 316 -27.23 16.55 11.39
C ASP A 316 -26.79 15.15 10.91
N GLU A 317 -26.93 14.88 9.62
CA GLU A 317 -26.54 13.60 9.01
C GLU A 317 -25.05 13.31 9.19
N SER A 318 -24.20 14.27 8.87
CA SER A 318 -22.74 14.12 8.94
C SER A 318 -22.24 14.07 10.39
N ALA A 319 -22.69 14.99 11.25
CA ALA A 319 -22.35 14.96 12.67
C ALA A 319 -22.79 13.65 13.34
N PHE A 320 -23.96 13.12 12.98
CA PHE A 320 -24.44 11.84 13.53
C PHE A 320 -23.52 10.68 13.15
N ARG A 321 -23.00 10.60 11.91
CA ARG A 321 -22.04 9.57 11.51
C ARG A 321 -20.74 9.66 12.30
N VAL A 322 -20.24 10.87 12.55
CA VAL A 322 -19.04 11.06 13.39
C VAL A 322 -19.30 10.60 14.82
N LEU A 323 -20.44 10.96 15.40
CA LEU A 323 -20.83 10.50 16.76
C LEU A 323 -21.00 8.97 16.81
N MET A 324 -21.60 8.37 15.77
CA MET A 324 -21.72 6.91 15.65
C MET A 324 -20.36 6.22 15.61
N MET A 325 -19.40 6.75 14.85
CA MET A 325 -18.03 6.22 14.81
C MET A 325 -17.36 6.29 16.19
N LYS A 326 -17.44 7.43 16.88
CA LYS A 326 -16.94 7.56 18.26
C LYS A 326 -17.61 6.57 19.22
N ASN A 327 -18.88 6.32 19.04
CA ASN A 327 -19.63 5.35 19.83
C ASN A 327 -19.20 3.90 19.56
N GLN A 328 -19.01 3.55 18.30
CA GLN A 328 -18.51 2.22 17.92
C GLN A 328 -17.10 1.95 18.46
N LEU A 329 -16.27 2.98 18.57
CA LEU A 329 -14.95 2.92 19.20
C LEU A 329 -15.00 2.90 20.75
N GLY A 330 -16.19 2.96 21.36
CA GLY A 330 -16.37 2.93 22.80
C GLY A 330 -15.93 4.21 23.54
N LEU A 331 -15.69 5.32 22.82
CA LEU A 331 -15.14 6.54 23.40
C LEU A 331 -16.10 7.24 24.39
N PHE A 332 -17.41 7.06 24.24
CA PHE A 332 -18.38 7.60 25.19
C PHE A 332 -18.40 6.84 26.52
N GLU A 333 -18.08 5.55 26.52
CA GLU A 333 -17.95 4.73 27.72
C GLU A 333 -16.57 4.88 28.37
N ASN A 334 -15.52 4.93 27.54
CA ASN A 334 -14.14 5.08 28.01
C ASN A 334 -13.30 5.85 26.96
N PRO A 335 -13.15 7.18 27.10
CA PRO A 335 -12.33 7.99 26.17
C PRO A 335 -10.84 7.67 26.18
N PHE A 336 -10.39 6.83 27.12
CA PHE A 336 -9.01 6.35 27.28
C PHE A 336 -8.84 4.86 27.02
N ALA A 337 -9.79 4.22 26.33
CA ALA A 337 -9.73 2.80 26.00
C ALA A 337 -8.43 2.45 25.27
N GLY A 338 -7.79 1.34 25.67
CA GLY A 338 -6.54 0.85 25.08
C GLY A 338 -5.27 1.54 25.56
N LEU A 339 -5.35 2.70 26.16
CA LEU A 339 -4.19 3.52 26.52
C LEU A 339 -3.23 2.81 27.48
N GLY A 340 -1.96 2.67 27.08
CA GLY A 340 -0.91 2.03 27.88
C GLY A 340 -1.05 0.52 28.07
N LYS A 341 -1.90 -0.16 27.30
CA LYS A 341 -2.13 -1.61 27.42
C LYS A 341 -1.12 -2.45 26.65
N SER A 342 -0.68 -2.02 25.49
CA SER A 342 0.26 -2.77 24.66
C SER A 342 1.71 -2.32 24.88
N GLY A 343 2.63 -3.29 24.85
CA GLY A 343 4.07 -3.02 24.79
C GLY A 343 4.52 -2.80 23.35
N LYS A 344 5.38 -1.81 23.12
CA LYS A 344 6.01 -1.55 21.84
C LYS A 344 7.22 -2.45 21.61
N LEU A 345 7.45 -2.85 20.36
CA LEU A 345 8.63 -3.61 19.96
C LEU A 345 8.88 -4.89 20.78
N THR A 346 7.81 -5.55 21.22
CA THR A 346 7.93 -6.81 21.95
C THR A 346 8.64 -7.88 21.11
N LEU A 347 9.13 -8.94 21.74
CA LEU A 347 9.70 -10.07 21.00
C LEU A 347 8.72 -10.63 19.97
N TYR A 348 7.43 -10.72 20.32
CA TYR A 348 6.39 -11.16 19.40
C TYR A 348 6.26 -10.22 18.19
N ASN A 349 6.18 -8.89 18.41
CA ASN A 349 6.08 -7.90 17.35
C ASN A 349 7.28 -7.97 16.40
N ARG A 350 8.50 -8.06 16.95
CA ARG A 350 9.74 -8.21 16.17
C ARG A 350 9.77 -9.51 15.37
N THR A 351 9.31 -10.63 15.97
CA THR A 351 9.23 -11.91 15.25
C THR A 351 8.27 -11.82 14.05
N LYS A 352 7.13 -11.14 14.21
CA LYS A 352 6.18 -10.94 13.11
C LYS A 352 6.70 -9.95 12.06
N ALA A 353 7.39 -8.91 12.47
CA ALA A 353 8.06 -7.99 11.53
C ALA A 353 9.17 -8.71 10.74
N TYR A 354 9.95 -9.58 11.37
CA TYR A 354 10.94 -10.42 10.70
C TYR A 354 10.28 -11.38 9.69
N GLN A 355 9.22 -12.08 10.11
CA GLN A 355 8.48 -12.99 9.24
C GLN A 355 7.96 -12.24 8.00
N MET A 356 7.30 -11.10 8.18
CA MET A 356 6.78 -10.28 7.09
C MET A 356 7.91 -9.77 6.18
N ALA A 357 9.01 -9.29 6.74
CA ALA A 357 10.18 -8.82 5.98
C ALA A 357 10.77 -9.94 5.11
N SER A 358 10.92 -11.14 5.68
CA SER A 358 11.44 -12.32 4.97
C SER A 358 10.49 -12.77 3.85
N GLU A 359 9.17 -12.81 4.11
CA GLU A 359 8.17 -13.24 3.13
C GLU A 359 7.87 -12.19 2.06
N SER A 360 8.25 -10.92 2.28
CA SER A 360 8.08 -9.80 1.34
C SER A 360 9.20 -9.70 0.31
N CYS A 361 10.41 -10.13 0.65
CA CYS A 361 11.55 -10.12 -0.25
C CYS A 361 11.34 -11.11 -1.41
N VAL A 362 11.60 -10.64 -2.63
CA VAL A 362 11.39 -11.44 -3.84
C VAL A 362 12.73 -11.76 -4.49
N LEU A 363 13.06 -13.03 -4.62
CA LEU A 363 14.22 -13.50 -5.40
C LEU A 363 13.86 -13.44 -6.89
N LEU A 364 14.43 -12.46 -7.60
CA LEU A 364 14.14 -12.21 -9.03
C LEU A 364 15.02 -13.02 -9.97
N LYS A 365 16.27 -13.30 -9.55
CA LYS A 365 17.26 -14.05 -10.35
C LYS A 365 18.17 -14.84 -9.42
N ASN A 366 18.53 -16.05 -9.81
CA ASN A 366 19.58 -16.83 -9.14
C ASN A 366 20.25 -17.79 -10.12
N GLU A 367 21.48 -17.51 -10.50
CA GLU A 367 22.34 -18.39 -11.32
C GLU A 367 23.21 -19.24 -10.39
N GLU A 368 22.59 -20.00 -9.50
CA GLU A 368 23.21 -20.95 -8.57
C GLU A 368 24.27 -20.34 -7.63
N ILE A 369 24.24 -19.01 -7.40
CA ILE A 369 25.14 -18.34 -6.46
C ILE A 369 24.56 -18.30 -5.04
N LEU A 370 23.23 -18.18 -4.90
CA LEU A 370 22.53 -18.17 -3.62
C LEU A 370 21.95 -19.57 -3.30
N PRO A 371 21.91 -19.98 -2.02
CA PRO A 371 22.40 -19.26 -0.85
C PRO A 371 23.92 -19.29 -0.72
N LEU A 372 24.51 -18.21 -0.14
CA LEU A 372 25.94 -18.15 0.11
C LEU A 372 26.35 -19.07 1.28
N CYS A 373 27.57 -19.62 1.20
CA CYS A 373 28.13 -20.37 2.31
C CYS A 373 28.54 -19.45 3.47
N GLN A 374 28.07 -19.71 4.69
CA GLN A 374 28.35 -18.89 5.88
C GLN A 374 29.85 -18.75 6.21
N ARG A 375 30.70 -19.69 5.74
CA ARG A 375 32.15 -19.66 5.99
C ARG A 375 32.94 -18.95 4.89
N GLN A 376 32.30 -18.70 3.74
CA GLN A 376 32.93 -18.00 2.62
C GLN A 376 33.18 -16.55 3.00
N LYS A 377 34.34 -16.00 2.59
CA LYS A 377 34.55 -14.54 2.66
C LYS A 377 33.63 -13.88 1.62
N VAL A 378 32.84 -12.91 2.06
CA VAL A 378 31.91 -12.15 1.23
C VAL A 378 32.13 -10.68 1.44
N ILE A 379 32.21 -9.92 0.36
CA ILE A 379 32.26 -8.46 0.42
C ILE A 379 30.83 -7.93 0.32
N TRP A 380 30.42 -7.13 1.28
CA TRP A 380 29.14 -6.43 1.27
C TRP A 380 29.39 -4.95 0.97
N ALA A 381 28.85 -4.46 -0.13
CA ALA A 381 29.09 -3.12 -0.65
C ALA A 381 27.80 -2.39 -0.94
N GLY A 382 27.82 -1.07 -0.77
CA GLY A 382 26.70 -0.20 -1.02
C GLY A 382 26.20 0.53 0.24
N PRO A 383 25.52 1.67 0.07
CA PRO A 383 25.21 2.57 1.20
C PRO A 383 24.27 1.95 2.24
N TYR A 384 23.48 0.94 1.85
CA TYR A 384 22.57 0.26 2.77
C TYR A 384 23.25 -0.76 3.69
N VAL A 385 24.56 -1.05 3.50
CA VAL A 385 25.29 -2.00 4.36
C VAL A 385 25.44 -1.43 5.79
N THR A 386 25.73 -0.12 5.89
CA THR A 386 25.95 0.59 7.13
C THR A 386 24.80 1.52 7.53
N SER A 387 23.79 1.68 6.66
CA SER A 387 22.63 2.52 6.91
C SER A 387 21.52 1.79 7.67
N LYS A 388 20.70 2.55 8.40
CA LYS A 388 19.47 2.11 9.06
C LYS A 388 18.20 2.48 8.26
N GLU A 389 18.34 2.97 7.03
CA GLU A 389 17.27 3.53 6.18
C GLU A 389 16.34 2.46 5.57
N PHE A 390 15.88 1.49 6.38
CA PHE A 390 14.96 0.42 5.98
C PHE A 390 13.48 0.76 6.17
N LEU A 391 13.18 1.84 6.90
CA LEU A 391 11.82 2.34 7.10
C LEU A 391 11.34 3.10 5.85
N SER A 392 10.30 3.89 5.95
CA SER A 392 9.82 4.78 4.88
C SER A 392 9.36 6.10 5.48
N ARG A 393 9.07 7.10 4.66
CA ARG A 393 8.53 8.39 5.12
C ARG A 393 7.22 8.23 5.92
N TRP A 394 6.43 7.19 5.64
CA TRP A 394 5.19 6.88 6.36
C TRP A 394 5.39 6.06 7.64
N ALA A 395 6.63 5.83 8.05
CA ALA A 395 6.99 5.27 9.35
C ALA A 395 7.10 6.38 10.43
N ILE A 396 6.16 7.31 10.44
CA ILE A 396 6.19 8.59 11.20
C ILE A 396 6.49 8.38 12.68
N PHE A 397 5.96 7.33 13.27
CA PHE A 397 6.10 7.01 14.69
C PHE A 397 7.04 5.83 14.95
N GLY A 398 7.75 5.38 13.92
CA GLY A 398 8.67 4.26 13.99
C GLY A 398 9.85 4.55 14.94
N GLU A 399 10.27 3.54 15.68
CA GLU A 399 11.47 3.61 16.51
C GLU A 399 12.68 3.28 15.63
N HIS A 400 13.59 4.23 15.44
CA HIS A 400 14.81 4.05 14.65
C HIS A 400 15.94 3.37 15.42
N GLU A 401 16.00 3.54 16.73
CA GLU A 401 17.02 2.94 17.60
C GLU A 401 17.14 1.42 17.44
N PRO A 402 16.02 0.66 17.40
CA PRO A 402 16.07 -0.80 17.29
C PRO A 402 16.34 -1.31 15.88
N VAL A 403 16.41 -0.44 14.88
CA VAL A 403 16.76 -0.83 13.51
C VAL A 403 18.26 -1.08 13.46
N GLU A 404 18.64 -2.30 13.08
CA GLU A 404 20.05 -2.67 12.94
C GLU A 404 20.54 -2.43 11.51
N THR A 405 21.85 -2.24 11.35
CA THR A 405 22.51 -2.25 10.04
C THR A 405 22.79 -3.69 9.59
N ILE A 406 22.95 -3.90 8.29
CA ILE A 406 23.40 -5.21 7.78
C ILE A 406 24.76 -5.56 8.37
N GLU A 407 25.69 -4.61 8.46
CA GLU A 407 26.99 -4.80 9.08
C GLU A 407 26.87 -5.32 10.52
N ALA A 408 26.03 -4.70 11.35
CA ALA A 408 25.82 -5.11 12.75
C ALA A 408 25.26 -6.55 12.84
N ILE A 409 24.30 -6.91 11.97
CA ILE A 409 23.75 -8.27 11.91
C ILE A 409 24.83 -9.29 11.49
N LEU A 410 25.65 -8.96 10.50
CA LEU A 410 26.74 -9.84 10.04
C LEU A 410 27.78 -10.06 11.15
N GLN A 411 28.12 -9.01 11.91
CA GLN A 411 29.03 -9.10 13.06
C GLN A 411 28.44 -9.95 14.19
N ASP A 412 27.18 -9.72 14.57
CA ASP A 412 26.49 -10.51 15.61
C ASP A 412 26.44 -12.00 15.26
N LYS A 413 26.09 -12.31 13.99
CA LYS A 413 26.04 -13.68 13.46
C LYS A 413 27.44 -14.27 13.19
N LYS A 414 28.51 -13.49 13.38
CA LYS A 414 29.91 -13.89 13.14
C LYS A 414 30.17 -14.41 11.72
N MET A 415 29.52 -13.77 10.74
CA MET A 415 29.73 -14.09 9.33
C MET A 415 31.13 -13.61 8.89
N ASN A 416 31.75 -14.32 7.94
CA ASN A 416 33.01 -13.91 7.34
C ASN A 416 32.77 -12.86 6.25
N ALA A 417 32.46 -11.64 6.68
CA ALA A 417 32.05 -10.55 5.83
C ALA A 417 32.99 -9.34 5.96
N GLU A 418 33.23 -8.67 4.84
CA GLU A 418 33.85 -7.35 4.77
C GLU A 418 32.77 -6.36 4.33
N CYS A 419 32.53 -5.32 5.13
CA CYS A 419 31.43 -4.38 4.92
C CYS A 419 31.98 -3.01 4.52
N ILE A 420 31.51 -2.45 3.41
CA ILE A 420 31.94 -1.15 2.88
C ILE A 420 30.74 -0.44 2.28
N PRO A 421 30.44 0.81 2.70
CA PRO A 421 29.36 1.60 2.07
C PRO A 421 29.65 1.91 0.60
N GLY A 422 30.91 2.16 0.25
CA GLY A 422 31.43 2.24 -1.12
C GLY A 422 31.01 3.47 -1.92
N CYS A 423 29.92 4.15 -1.57
CA CYS A 423 29.47 5.42 -2.12
C CYS A 423 28.41 6.06 -1.22
N ARG A 424 28.08 7.31 -1.48
CA ARG A 424 26.96 8.02 -0.83
C ARG A 424 25.60 7.41 -1.23
N MET A 425 24.61 7.60 -0.37
CA MET A 425 23.22 7.23 -0.67
C MET A 425 22.67 8.08 -1.83
N LEU A 426 22.87 9.39 -1.76
CA LEU A 426 22.55 10.39 -2.77
C LEU A 426 23.76 11.31 -3.02
N SER A 427 23.97 11.74 -4.26
CA SER A 427 24.92 12.80 -4.58
C SER A 427 24.44 14.14 -3.99
N GLU A 428 25.35 15.13 -3.90
CA GLU A 428 25.00 16.48 -3.42
C GLU A 428 23.92 17.15 -4.30
N GLU A 429 23.92 16.87 -5.61
CA GLU A 429 22.91 17.38 -6.54
C GLU A 429 21.56 16.72 -6.30
N GLU A 430 21.55 15.41 -6.09
CA GLU A 430 20.33 14.66 -5.74
C GLU A 430 19.77 15.11 -4.39
N CYS A 431 20.59 15.36 -3.38
CA CYS A 431 20.15 15.92 -2.10
C CYS A 431 19.42 17.26 -2.26
N LYS A 432 19.91 18.14 -3.13
CA LYS A 432 19.23 19.41 -3.43
C LYS A 432 17.89 19.22 -4.13
N ILE A 433 17.82 18.28 -5.09
CA ILE A 433 16.57 17.95 -5.81
C ILE A 433 15.52 17.41 -4.83
N TRP A 434 15.93 16.49 -3.93
CA TRP A 434 15.04 15.82 -3.00
C TRP A 434 14.84 16.57 -1.68
N GLN A 435 15.45 17.74 -1.52
CA GLN A 435 15.33 18.60 -0.33
C GLN A 435 15.68 17.88 0.97
N VAL A 436 16.75 17.10 0.92
CA VAL A 436 17.30 16.40 2.08
C VAL A 436 18.69 16.96 2.42
N GLU A 437 19.03 16.97 3.71
CA GLU A 437 20.38 17.32 4.13
C GLU A 437 21.34 16.21 3.67
N PRO A 438 22.51 16.56 3.14
CA PRO A 438 23.54 15.57 2.85
C PRO A 438 23.87 14.81 4.14
N VAL A 439 23.80 13.50 4.09
CA VAL A 439 24.32 12.67 5.18
C VAL A 439 25.84 12.86 5.17
N ASP A 440 26.41 13.27 6.31
CA ASP A 440 27.86 13.44 6.53
C ASP A 440 28.62 12.11 6.40
N SER A 441 28.60 11.52 5.21
CA SER A 441 29.53 10.48 4.81
C SER A 441 30.46 11.11 3.79
N ASP A 442 31.70 11.40 4.18
CA ASP A 442 32.79 11.82 3.30
C ASP A 442 33.21 10.73 2.28
N GLU A 443 32.31 9.76 2.03
CA GLU A 443 32.63 8.54 1.31
C GLU A 443 32.37 8.73 -0.18
N GLU A 444 33.33 9.32 -0.85
CA GLU A 444 33.51 9.14 -2.28
C GLU A 444 33.85 7.66 -2.59
N ILE A 445 33.57 7.22 -3.80
CA ILE A 445 33.94 5.87 -4.24
C ILE A 445 35.44 5.63 -4.05
N ASP A 446 35.81 4.72 -3.15
CA ASP A 446 37.21 4.38 -2.88
C ASP A 446 37.78 3.49 -4.01
N GLU A 447 38.53 4.11 -4.93
CA GLU A 447 39.17 3.43 -6.04
C GLU A 447 40.25 2.43 -5.56
N GLN A 448 40.92 2.68 -4.44
CA GLN A 448 41.96 1.77 -3.91
C GLN A 448 41.33 0.50 -3.36
N TRP A 449 40.21 0.63 -2.66
CA TRP A 449 39.44 -0.54 -2.24
C TRP A 449 38.94 -1.35 -3.42
N LEU A 450 38.37 -0.71 -4.44
CA LEU A 450 37.88 -1.40 -5.65
C LEU A 450 38.99 -2.21 -6.34
N GLU A 451 40.25 -1.76 -6.26
CA GLU A 451 41.40 -2.51 -6.82
C GLU A 451 41.71 -3.79 -6.04
N THR A 452 41.27 -3.93 -4.80
CA THR A 452 41.44 -5.16 -4.00
C THR A 452 40.51 -6.27 -4.40
N ILE A 453 39.37 -5.96 -5.09
CA ILE A 453 38.42 -6.95 -5.55
C ILE A 453 39.01 -7.79 -6.69
N THR A 454 39.00 -9.10 -6.52
CA THR A 454 39.45 -10.07 -7.51
C THR A 454 38.29 -10.75 -8.22
N ARG A 455 38.55 -11.51 -9.27
CA ARG A 455 37.50 -12.24 -10.02
C ARG A 455 36.84 -13.35 -9.24
N GLU A 456 37.51 -13.90 -8.25
CA GLU A 456 37.00 -14.98 -7.40
C GLU A 456 36.12 -14.45 -6.24
N ASP A 457 36.23 -13.16 -5.90
CA ASP A 457 35.48 -12.59 -4.80
C ASP A 457 33.97 -12.52 -5.11
N THR A 458 33.18 -12.86 -4.10
CA THR A 458 31.73 -12.68 -4.14
C THR A 458 31.38 -11.35 -3.49
N VAL A 459 30.64 -10.52 -4.22
CA VAL A 459 30.22 -9.21 -3.76
C VAL A 459 28.69 -9.16 -3.67
N VAL A 460 28.17 -8.79 -2.49
CA VAL A 460 26.75 -8.48 -2.28
C VAL A 460 26.59 -6.97 -2.32
N CYS A 461 26.01 -6.47 -3.39
CA CYS A 461 25.68 -5.05 -3.56
C CYS A 461 24.31 -4.75 -2.93
N VAL A 462 24.23 -3.86 -1.93
CA VAL A 462 22.96 -3.44 -1.32
C VAL A 462 22.71 -1.99 -1.69
N LEU A 463 21.83 -1.80 -2.66
CA LEU A 463 21.58 -0.54 -3.36
C LEU A 463 20.11 -0.17 -3.31
N GLY A 464 19.77 1.11 -3.48
CA GLY A 464 18.35 1.48 -3.49
C GLY A 464 18.09 2.97 -3.50
N GLU A 465 16.79 3.31 -3.45
CA GLU A 465 16.31 4.68 -3.30
C GLU A 465 16.50 5.18 -1.86
N HIS A 466 16.82 6.46 -1.67
CA HIS A 466 16.64 7.15 -0.41
C HIS A 466 15.14 7.24 -0.07
N GLU A 467 14.76 7.32 1.20
CA GLU A 467 13.33 7.37 1.61
C GLU A 467 12.57 8.56 1.01
N SER A 468 13.24 9.70 0.78
CA SER A 468 12.64 10.88 0.14
C SER A 468 12.27 10.68 -1.33
N GLN A 469 12.82 9.66 -1.99
CA GLN A 469 12.58 9.40 -3.40
C GLN A 469 11.31 8.60 -3.68
N SER A 470 10.59 8.14 -2.64
CA SER A 470 9.31 7.45 -2.75
C SER A 470 8.35 7.89 -1.63
N GLY A 471 7.05 7.82 -1.88
CA GLY A 471 5.99 8.34 -1.02
C GLY A 471 5.26 9.49 -1.67
N GLU A 472 4.46 10.18 -0.88
CA GLU A 472 3.71 11.36 -1.31
C GLU A 472 4.65 12.49 -1.77
N ALA A 473 4.27 13.21 -2.80
CA ALA A 473 5.06 14.26 -3.45
C ALA A 473 6.43 13.80 -3.98
N ALA A 474 6.63 12.50 -4.22
CA ALA A 474 7.89 11.93 -4.70
C ALA A 474 7.74 11.26 -6.09
N SER A 475 7.06 11.93 -7.03
CA SER A 475 6.98 11.47 -8.42
C SER A 475 8.33 11.55 -9.12
N ARG A 476 8.69 10.51 -9.89
CA ARG A 476 9.95 10.42 -10.64
C ARG A 476 9.73 10.14 -12.11
N ALA A 477 10.40 10.91 -12.97
CA ALA A 477 10.39 10.63 -14.41
C ALA A 477 11.36 9.51 -14.79
N PHE A 478 12.49 9.40 -14.09
CA PHE A 478 13.50 8.36 -14.30
C PHE A 478 13.43 7.33 -13.16
N LEU A 479 13.32 6.06 -13.51
CA LEU A 479 13.20 4.95 -12.57
C LEU A 479 14.54 4.25 -12.33
N THR A 480 15.61 5.04 -12.16
CA THR A 480 16.98 4.54 -11.98
C THR A 480 17.41 4.60 -10.52
N LEU A 481 18.40 3.79 -10.15
CA LEU A 481 19.13 3.99 -8.90
C LEU A 481 19.82 5.37 -8.88
N PRO A 482 20.15 5.92 -7.69
CA PRO A 482 21.01 7.10 -7.59
C PRO A 482 22.33 6.95 -8.35
N GLU A 483 22.85 8.04 -8.86
CA GLU A 483 23.96 8.03 -9.83
C GLU A 483 25.23 7.38 -9.26
N GLU A 484 25.64 7.75 -8.05
CA GLU A 484 26.84 7.18 -7.42
C GLU A 484 26.72 5.69 -7.19
N GLN A 485 25.52 5.20 -6.85
CA GLN A 485 25.28 3.77 -6.68
C GLN A 485 25.36 3.00 -8.00
N GLN A 486 24.89 3.60 -9.11
CA GLN A 486 25.06 3.03 -10.46
C GLN A 486 26.54 2.96 -10.81
N MET A 487 27.31 4.02 -10.52
CA MET A 487 28.74 4.06 -10.78
C MET A 487 29.50 3.01 -9.97
N LEU A 488 29.19 2.85 -8.68
CA LEU A 488 29.77 1.81 -7.81
C LEU A 488 29.50 0.42 -8.39
N PHE A 489 28.25 0.12 -8.73
CA PHE A 489 27.87 -1.17 -9.30
C PHE A 489 28.63 -1.47 -10.59
N GLU A 490 28.74 -0.53 -11.52
CA GLU A 490 29.47 -0.72 -12.77
C GLU A 490 30.98 -0.93 -12.55
N LYS A 491 31.58 -0.30 -11.53
CA LYS A 491 32.99 -0.51 -11.19
C LYS A 491 33.21 -1.91 -10.59
N ILE A 492 32.34 -2.37 -9.69
CA ILE A 492 32.38 -3.73 -9.14
C ILE A 492 32.19 -4.77 -10.26
N ALA A 493 31.23 -4.55 -11.18
CA ALA A 493 30.96 -5.46 -12.29
C ALA A 493 32.09 -5.57 -13.32
N LYS A 494 33.09 -4.68 -13.29
CA LYS A 494 34.35 -4.84 -14.06
C LYS A 494 35.39 -5.72 -13.36
N ARG A 495 35.22 -5.95 -12.05
CA ARG A 495 36.20 -6.71 -11.23
C ARG A 495 35.81 -8.18 -11.07
N THR A 496 34.54 -8.46 -10.80
CA THR A 496 34.02 -9.82 -10.60
C THR A 496 32.68 -10.02 -11.30
N ASP A 497 32.40 -11.28 -11.69
CA ASP A 497 31.09 -11.71 -12.18
C ASP A 497 30.22 -12.33 -11.05
N ASN A 498 30.79 -12.52 -9.84
CA ASN A 498 30.10 -13.14 -8.71
C ASN A 498 29.36 -12.07 -7.89
N ILE A 499 28.36 -11.44 -8.49
CA ILE A 499 27.60 -10.36 -7.89
C ILE A 499 26.21 -10.85 -7.49
N VAL A 500 25.84 -10.57 -6.23
CA VAL A 500 24.48 -10.62 -5.72
C VAL A 500 24.01 -9.19 -5.51
N THR A 501 22.85 -8.81 -6.01
CA THR A 501 22.32 -7.46 -5.76
C THR A 501 21.02 -7.53 -4.97
N VAL A 502 20.98 -6.79 -3.87
CA VAL A 502 19.78 -6.53 -3.06
C VAL A 502 19.33 -5.10 -3.36
N VAL A 503 18.06 -4.94 -3.73
CA VAL A 503 17.48 -3.64 -4.10
C VAL A 503 16.49 -3.19 -3.04
N ILE A 504 16.75 -2.03 -2.44
CA ILE A 504 15.85 -1.35 -1.48
C ILE A 504 15.12 -0.24 -2.23
N SER A 505 13.79 -0.33 -2.34
CA SER A 505 13.01 0.66 -3.10
C SER A 505 11.56 0.68 -2.68
N GLY A 506 10.91 1.84 -2.86
CA GLY A 506 9.46 2.01 -2.70
C GLY A 506 8.67 1.74 -3.97
N ARG A 507 9.33 1.39 -5.07
CA ARG A 507 8.74 1.20 -6.40
C ARG A 507 9.56 0.26 -7.28
N PRO A 508 8.99 -0.30 -8.37
CA PRO A 508 9.78 -0.90 -9.44
C PRO A 508 10.75 0.08 -10.07
N LEU A 509 12.00 -0.33 -10.21
CA LEU A 509 13.05 0.42 -10.86
C LEU A 509 13.45 -0.22 -12.20
N ASP A 510 14.21 0.51 -13.02
CA ASP A 510 14.89 -0.05 -14.19
C ASP A 510 16.07 -0.93 -13.71
N LEU A 511 15.84 -2.22 -13.64
CA LEU A 511 16.80 -3.22 -13.16
C LEU A 511 17.54 -3.93 -14.29
N ARG A 512 17.41 -3.49 -15.56
CA ARG A 512 18.03 -4.17 -16.71
C ARG A 512 19.52 -4.43 -16.49
N ARG A 513 20.23 -3.38 -16.10
CA ARG A 513 21.69 -3.45 -15.94
C ARG A 513 22.11 -4.31 -14.77
N ILE A 514 21.35 -4.22 -13.66
CA ILE A 514 21.54 -5.09 -12.49
C ILE A 514 21.26 -6.55 -12.87
N SER A 515 20.14 -6.80 -13.52
CA SER A 515 19.75 -8.16 -13.95
C SER A 515 20.73 -8.79 -14.92
N GLU A 516 21.31 -7.98 -15.83
CA GLU A 516 22.34 -8.45 -16.79
C GLU A 516 23.63 -8.88 -16.09
N LYS A 517 24.09 -8.11 -15.09
CA LYS A 517 25.43 -8.26 -14.52
C LYS A 517 25.46 -9.04 -13.21
N SER A 518 24.37 -9.16 -12.49
CA SER A 518 24.31 -9.90 -11.24
C SER A 518 23.96 -11.38 -11.51
N LYS A 519 24.59 -12.30 -10.78
CA LYS A 519 24.17 -13.71 -10.75
C LYS A 519 22.91 -13.95 -9.94
N ALA A 520 22.66 -13.10 -8.93
CA ALA A 520 21.41 -13.12 -8.20
C ALA A 520 20.91 -11.70 -7.92
N VAL A 521 19.58 -11.54 -7.88
CA VAL A 521 18.90 -10.26 -7.60
C VAL A 521 17.76 -10.52 -6.63
N ILE A 522 17.75 -9.80 -5.51
CA ILE A 522 16.68 -9.78 -4.50
C ILE A 522 16.06 -8.39 -4.49
N MET A 523 14.76 -8.31 -4.69
CA MET A 523 13.97 -7.10 -4.43
C MET A 523 13.48 -7.15 -2.98
N ALA A 524 14.01 -6.30 -2.14
CA ALA A 524 13.71 -6.29 -0.71
C ALA A 524 12.71 -5.21 -0.32
N TRP A 525 12.30 -4.34 -1.26
CA TRP A 525 11.44 -3.19 -1.02
C TRP A 525 11.99 -2.28 0.10
N ARG A 526 11.13 -1.77 0.98
CA ARG A 526 11.51 -1.19 2.27
C ARG A 526 11.03 -2.11 3.37
N PRO A 527 11.91 -2.93 3.93
CA PRO A 527 11.50 -4.11 4.70
C PRO A 527 11.20 -3.82 6.18
N GLY A 528 11.31 -2.57 6.64
CA GLY A 528 10.96 -2.16 8.00
C GLY A 528 11.99 -2.54 9.07
N THR A 529 11.55 -2.58 10.33
CA THR A 529 12.40 -2.71 11.52
C THR A 529 13.35 -3.92 11.50
N MET A 530 12.92 -5.05 10.95
CA MET A 530 13.69 -6.30 10.91
C MET A 530 14.33 -6.57 9.55
N GLY A 531 14.45 -5.54 8.71
CA GLY A 531 14.88 -5.69 7.32
C GLY A 531 16.31 -6.20 7.14
N ALA A 532 17.26 -5.68 7.91
CA ALA A 532 18.66 -6.08 7.84
C ALA A 532 18.84 -7.58 8.15
N GLU A 533 18.16 -8.06 9.21
CA GLU A 533 18.20 -9.47 9.61
C GLU A 533 17.57 -10.36 8.53
N ALA A 534 16.38 -10.00 8.02
CA ALA A 534 15.69 -10.75 6.99
C ALA A 534 16.53 -10.87 5.70
N ILE A 535 17.12 -9.77 5.23
CA ILE A 535 17.98 -9.75 4.04
C ILE A 535 19.20 -10.65 4.23
N THR A 536 19.88 -10.52 5.39
CA THR A 536 21.06 -11.33 5.70
C THR A 536 20.72 -12.82 5.70
N ASP A 537 19.62 -13.19 6.34
CA ASP A 537 19.19 -14.59 6.45
C ASP A 537 18.77 -15.18 5.10
N LEU A 538 18.15 -14.40 4.24
CA LEU A 538 17.85 -14.81 2.86
C LEU A 538 19.14 -15.06 2.08
N VAL A 539 20.10 -14.14 2.10
CA VAL A 539 21.35 -14.28 1.36
C VAL A 539 22.16 -15.53 1.77
N TYR A 540 22.14 -15.87 3.07
CA TYR A 540 22.83 -17.07 3.57
C TYR A 540 21.95 -18.33 3.67
N GLY A 541 20.71 -18.29 3.19
CA GLY A 541 19.81 -19.45 3.16
C GLY A 541 19.35 -19.93 4.54
N ILE A 542 19.41 -19.07 5.55
CA ILE A 542 18.82 -19.35 6.87
C ILE A 542 17.28 -19.33 6.71
N THR A 543 16.78 -18.46 5.86
CA THR A 543 15.39 -18.41 5.42
C THR A 543 15.30 -18.59 3.91
N ASN A 544 14.31 -19.37 3.43
CA ASN A 544 14.06 -19.58 2.01
C ASN A 544 13.17 -18.46 1.45
N PRO A 545 13.54 -17.77 0.35
CA PRO A 545 12.68 -16.75 -0.25
C PRO A 545 11.35 -17.36 -0.72
N SER A 546 10.26 -16.64 -0.46
CA SER A 546 8.90 -17.06 -0.81
C SER A 546 8.02 -15.92 -1.32
N GLY A 547 8.57 -14.73 -1.42
CA GLY A 547 7.88 -13.55 -1.95
C GLY A 547 7.62 -13.68 -3.45
N LYS A 548 6.50 -13.09 -3.90
CA LYS A 548 6.10 -12.98 -5.31
C LYS A 548 5.80 -11.52 -5.62
N LEU A 549 6.13 -11.04 -6.81
CA LEU A 549 5.86 -9.67 -7.20
C LEU A 549 4.37 -9.34 -7.22
N ALA A 550 3.95 -8.34 -6.49
CA ALA A 550 2.60 -7.76 -6.56
C ALA A 550 2.47 -6.67 -7.65
N VAL A 551 3.56 -6.41 -8.35
CA VAL A 551 3.65 -5.44 -9.44
C VAL A 551 4.69 -5.89 -10.46
N SER A 552 4.42 -5.67 -11.74
CA SER A 552 5.37 -5.95 -12.83
C SER A 552 6.55 -4.99 -12.80
N ILE A 553 7.78 -5.47 -13.01
CA ILE A 553 8.97 -4.64 -13.13
C ILE A 553 9.23 -4.37 -14.63
N PRO A 554 9.20 -3.10 -15.09
CA PRO A 554 9.39 -2.76 -16.49
C PRO A 554 10.84 -2.94 -16.94
N TRP A 555 11.06 -3.08 -18.23
CA TRP A 555 12.39 -2.97 -18.83
C TRP A 555 12.97 -1.56 -18.69
N CYS A 556 12.13 -0.56 -18.85
CA CYS A 556 12.52 0.84 -18.74
C CYS A 556 11.28 1.71 -18.58
N VAL A 557 11.46 2.98 -18.24
CA VAL A 557 10.37 3.95 -18.10
C VAL A 557 9.53 4.12 -19.38
N GLY A 558 10.09 3.86 -20.55
CA GLY A 558 9.35 3.90 -21.84
C GLY A 558 8.25 2.84 -21.97
N GLN A 559 8.29 1.78 -21.15
CA GLN A 559 7.28 0.72 -21.15
C GLN A 559 6.10 1.01 -20.19
N VAL A 560 6.22 2.04 -19.35
CA VAL A 560 5.23 2.37 -18.31
C VAL A 560 4.06 3.17 -18.90
N PRO A 561 2.79 2.90 -18.45
CA PRO A 561 2.39 1.88 -17.48
C PRO A 561 2.45 0.47 -18.07
N ILE A 562 2.86 -0.52 -17.27
CA ILE A 562 2.85 -1.93 -17.62
C ILE A 562 2.14 -2.74 -16.55
N SER A 563 1.41 -3.78 -17.00
CA SER A 563 0.68 -4.68 -16.11
C SER A 563 0.39 -5.97 -16.86
N TYR A 564 0.26 -7.10 -16.15
CA TYR A 564 -0.21 -8.35 -16.73
C TYR A 564 -1.66 -8.25 -17.25
N TRP A 565 -2.36 -7.21 -16.87
CA TRP A 565 -3.77 -6.91 -17.14
C TRP A 565 -4.05 -6.32 -18.52
N ASP A 566 -3.15 -6.45 -19.47
CA ASP A 566 -3.27 -5.94 -20.82
C ASP A 566 -4.60 -6.31 -21.49
N ILE A 567 -5.20 -5.34 -22.14
CA ILE A 567 -6.39 -5.54 -22.99
C ILE A 567 -5.99 -6.24 -24.30
N LYS A 568 -6.79 -7.20 -24.73
CA LYS A 568 -6.58 -7.89 -26.01
C LYS A 568 -6.62 -6.90 -27.18
N THR A 569 -5.68 -7.01 -28.12
CA THR A 569 -5.61 -6.20 -29.35
C THR A 569 -5.89 -7.03 -30.59
N GLY A 570 -6.22 -6.37 -31.72
CA GLY A 570 -6.45 -7.06 -32.99
C GLY A 570 -5.17 -7.49 -33.71
N HIS A 571 -3.99 -6.93 -33.33
CA HIS A 571 -2.68 -7.23 -33.91
C HIS A 571 -1.78 -7.89 -32.87
N VAL A 572 -2.17 -9.09 -32.44
CA VAL A 572 -1.50 -9.80 -31.34
C VAL A 572 -0.11 -10.26 -31.77
N LEU A 573 0.91 -10.00 -30.96
CA LEU A 573 2.22 -10.61 -31.09
C LEU A 573 2.19 -12.03 -30.52
N THR A 574 2.60 -13.01 -31.33
CA THR A 574 2.69 -14.43 -30.97
C THR A 574 4.07 -14.97 -31.34
N ALA A 575 4.41 -16.17 -30.85
CA ALA A 575 5.67 -16.84 -31.22
C ALA A 575 5.78 -17.07 -32.75
N ASP A 576 4.67 -17.25 -33.44
CA ASP A 576 4.63 -17.56 -34.87
C ASP A 576 4.76 -16.31 -35.77
N ASN A 577 4.64 -15.10 -35.20
CA ASN A 577 4.69 -13.85 -35.98
C ASN A 577 5.71 -12.83 -35.50
N LEU A 578 6.78 -13.28 -34.82
CA LEU A 578 7.81 -12.41 -34.24
C LEU A 578 8.49 -11.49 -35.27
N GLU A 579 8.56 -11.88 -36.55
CA GLU A 579 9.15 -11.07 -37.61
C GLU A 579 8.16 -10.05 -38.22
N ASN A 580 6.86 -10.20 -37.94
CA ASN A 580 5.84 -9.30 -38.45
C ASN A 580 5.81 -7.99 -37.64
N ARG A 581 6.32 -6.90 -38.23
CA ARG A 581 6.31 -5.58 -37.60
C ARG A 581 4.92 -4.96 -37.43
N PHE A 582 3.91 -5.48 -38.11
CA PHE A 582 2.53 -5.00 -38.02
C PHE A 582 1.74 -5.65 -36.87
N THR A 583 2.42 -5.89 -35.75
CA THR A 583 1.86 -6.37 -34.49
C THR A 583 1.99 -5.29 -33.42
N SER A 584 1.19 -5.40 -32.34
CA SER A 584 1.26 -4.48 -31.20
C SER A 584 2.52 -4.79 -30.39
N ARG A 585 3.62 -4.07 -30.66
CA ARG A 585 4.92 -4.32 -30.04
C ARG A 585 5.83 -3.09 -30.02
N TYR A 586 6.75 -3.09 -29.08
CA TYR A 586 7.95 -2.29 -29.18
C TYR A 586 8.95 -2.96 -30.15
N MET A 587 9.74 -2.17 -30.86
CA MET A 587 10.72 -2.70 -31.81
C MET A 587 12.09 -2.97 -31.16
N ASP A 588 12.33 -2.41 -30.01
CA ASP A 588 13.63 -2.33 -29.31
C ASP A 588 13.66 -3.03 -27.94
N ILE A 589 12.48 -3.34 -27.39
CA ILE A 589 12.34 -4.09 -26.13
C ILE A 589 11.22 -5.15 -26.26
N PRO A 590 11.20 -6.20 -25.42
CA PRO A 590 10.08 -7.13 -25.32
C PRO A 590 8.77 -6.43 -24.87
N ASN A 591 7.62 -6.97 -25.27
CA ASN A 591 6.33 -6.53 -24.76
C ASN A 591 6.08 -6.96 -23.31
N THR A 592 6.69 -8.10 -22.90
CA THR A 592 6.62 -8.59 -21.53
C THR A 592 7.45 -7.70 -20.61
N PRO A 593 7.10 -7.56 -19.33
CA PRO A 593 7.95 -6.89 -18.35
C PRO A 593 9.30 -7.62 -18.20
N LEU A 594 10.26 -6.98 -17.56
CA LEU A 594 11.52 -7.62 -17.16
C LEU A 594 11.25 -8.76 -16.15
N TYR A 595 10.37 -8.48 -15.18
CA TYR A 595 9.84 -9.48 -14.24
C TYR A 595 8.33 -9.28 -14.10
N PRO A 596 7.52 -10.32 -14.35
CA PRO A 596 6.07 -10.20 -14.37
C PRO A 596 5.46 -10.25 -12.97
N PHE A 597 4.21 -9.78 -12.86
CA PHE A 597 3.38 -9.96 -11.68
C PHE A 597 3.30 -11.45 -11.26
N GLY A 598 3.33 -11.71 -9.97
CA GLY A 598 3.27 -13.05 -9.39
C GLY A 598 4.59 -13.83 -9.42
N PHE A 599 5.63 -13.31 -10.11
CA PHE A 599 6.93 -13.96 -10.23
C PHE A 599 7.74 -13.85 -8.94
N GLY A 600 8.51 -14.91 -8.66
CA GLY A 600 9.50 -14.98 -7.57
C GLY A 600 10.07 -16.40 -7.49
N LEU A 601 11.38 -16.52 -7.26
CA LEU A 601 12.10 -17.77 -7.14
C LEU A 601 12.20 -18.23 -5.68
N SER A 602 12.59 -19.49 -5.50
CA SER A 602 12.85 -20.12 -4.19
C SER A 602 14.18 -20.88 -4.28
N TYR A 603 14.74 -21.27 -3.12
CA TYR A 603 15.89 -22.20 -3.04
C TYR A 603 15.47 -23.66 -3.15
N THR A 604 14.18 -23.93 -3.31
CA THR A 604 13.62 -25.24 -3.58
C THR A 604 12.75 -25.21 -4.84
N GLU A 605 12.39 -26.37 -5.34
CA GLU A 605 11.52 -26.49 -6.52
C GLU A 605 10.13 -26.97 -6.12
N PHE A 606 9.12 -26.45 -6.81
CA PHE A 606 7.72 -26.85 -6.62
C PHE A 606 7.14 -27.36 -7.93
N ASP A 607 6.25 -28.33 -7.82
CA ASP A 607 5.44 -28.86 -8.91
C ASP A 607 3.95 -28.61 -8.57
N ILE A 608 3.20 -28.10 -9.55
CA ILE A 608 1.74 -27.96 -9.46
C ILE A 608 1.12 -28.88 -10.50
N SER A 609 0.38 -29.89 -10.06
CA SER A 609 -0.17 -30.94 -10.92
C SER A 609 -1.65 -31.16 -10.67
N ASP A 610 -2.26 -32.03 -11.48
CA ASP A 610 -3.65 -32.46 -11.34
C ASP A 610 -4.65 -31.28 -11.32
N VAL A 611 -4.46 -30.28 -12.20
CA VAL A 611 -5.33 -29.12 -12.27
C VAL A 611 -6.70 -29.53 -12.85
N GLU A 612 -7.73 -29.42 -12.04
CA GLU A 612 -9.12 -29.71 -12.42
C GLU A 612 -10.01 -28.49 -12.21
N VAL A 613 -10.85 -28.20 -13.19
CA VAL A 613 -11.86 -27.13 -13.12
C VAL A 613 -13.24 -27.68 -13.43
N ARG A 614 -14.19 -27.46 -12.54
CA ARG A 614 -15.56 -27.97 -12.71
C ARG A 614 -16.60 -27.07 -12.05
N MET A 615 -17.83 -27.13 -12.53
CA MET A 615 -18.97 -26.55 -11.80
C MET A 615 -19.39 -27.47 -10.66
N GLY A 616 -19.39 -26.97 -9.45
CA GLY A 616 -19.85 -27.69 -8.27
C GLY A 616 -21.39 -27.81 -8.21
N GLN A 617 -21.88 -28.74 -7.40
CA GLN A 617 -23.33 -28.88 -7.16
C GLN A 617 -23.93 -27.63 -6.46
N ASP A 618 -23.10 -26.87 -5.74
CA ASP A 618 -23.42 -25.60 -5.08
C ASP A 618 -23.40 -24.39 -6.04
N LYS A 619 -23.25 -24.65 -7.37
CA LYS A 619 -23.15 -23.65 -8.43
C LYS A 619 -21.92 -22.73 -8.34
N ARG A 620 -20.91 -23.08 -7.54
CA ARG A 620 -19.60 -22.42 -7.56
C ARG A 620 -18.65 -23.12 -8.53
N VAL A 621 -17.74 -22.37 -9.10
CA VAL A 621 -16.63 -22.95 -9.85
C VAL A 621 -15.64 -23.50 -8.83
N HIS A 622 -15.36 -24.81 -8.93
CA HIS A 622 -14.37 -25.50 -8.12
C HIS A 622 -13.10 -25.71 -8.95
N VAL A 623 -11.99 -25.20 -8.43
CA VAL A 623 -10.65 -25.38 -9.02
C VAL A 623 -9.82 -26.15 -8.01
N HIS A 624 -9.28 -27.30 -8.43
CA HIS A 624 -8.44 -28.16 -7.63
C HIS A 624 -7.06 -28.30 -8.26
N CYS A 625 -6.01 -28.34 -7.44
CA CYS A 625 -4.66 -28.77 -7.85
C CYS A 625 -3.90 -29.37 -6.68
N ASN A 626 -2.81 -30.06 -7.01
CA ASN A 626 -1.83 -30.54 -6.05
C ASN A 626 -0.56 -29.68 -6.14
N VAL A 627 0.02 -29.36 -4.98
CA VAL A 627 1.33 -28.67 -4.91
C VAL A 627 2.30 -29.55 -4.15
N SER A 628 3.47 -29.79 -4.70
CA SER A 628 4.53 -30.61 -4.07
C SER A 628 5.86 -29.87 -4.06
N ASN A 629 6.58 -29.98 -2.96
CA ASN A 629 7.98 -29.56 -2.87
C ASN A 629 8.85 -30.70 -3.40
N THR A 630 9.44 -30.53 -4.58
CA THR A 630 10.28 -31.52 -5.25
C THR A 630 11.77 -31.32 -5.01
N GLY A 631 12.13 -30.20 -4.37
CA GLY A 631 13.52 -29.89 -4.04
C GLY A 631 13.95 -30.38 -2.66
N ASN A 632 15.05 -29.83 -2.16
CA ASN A 632 15.75 -30.34 -0.97
C ASN A 632 15.62 -29.43 0.27
N VAL A 633 14.90 -28.33 0.19
CA VAL A 633 14.72 -27.35 1.27
C VAL A 633 13.25 -27.10 1.47
N ALA A 634 12.79 -26.97 2.74
CA ALA A 634 11.45 -26.53 3.05
C ALA A 634 11.19 -25.12 2.50
N GLY A 635 9.97 -24.85 2.03
CA GLY A 635 9.64 -23.56 1.46
C GLY A 635 8.15 -23.34 1.27
N ALA A 636 7.81 -22.22 0.68
CA ALA A 636 6.43 -21.89 0.36
C ALA A 636 6.28 -21.50 -1.12
N GLU A 637 5.18 -21.95 -1.74
CA GLU A 637 4.77 -21.54 -3.08
C GLU A 637 3.43 -20.81 -3.01
N VAL A 638 3.22 -19.87 -3.94
CA VAL A 638 1.95 -19.16 -4.11
C VAL A 638 1.23 -19.69 -5.33
N VAL A 639 0.18 -20.46 -5.10
CA VAL A 639 -0.72 -20.92 -6.16
C VAL A 639 -1.63 -19.79 -6.56
N GLN A 640 -1.63 -19.44 -7.84
CA GLN A 640 -2.37 -18.31 -8.40
C GLN A 640 -3.39 -18.84 -9.42
N CYS A 641 -4.67 -18.50 -9.24
CA CYS A 641 -5.75 -18.88 -10.14
C CYS A 641 -6.22 -17.67 -10.94
N TYR A 642 -6.11 -17.77 -12.25
CA TYR A 642 -6.47 -16.74 -13.19
C TYR A 642 -7.67 -17.17 -14.06
N TYR A 643 -8.37 -16.19 -14.61
CA TYR A 643 -9.38 -16.44 -15.63
C TYR A 643 -9.24 -15.50 -16.82
N GLU A 644 -9.66 -15.97 -17.96
CA GLU A 644 -9.80 -15.25 -19.22
C GLU A 644 -11.25 -15.35 -19.69
N THR A 645 -11.89 -14.22 -19.99
CA THR A 645 -13.20 -14.23 -20.65
C THR A 645 -12.99 -14.39 -22.14
N LEU A 646 -13.44 -15.55 -22.69
CA LEU A 646 -13.21 -15.90 -24.11
C LEU A 646 -14.08 -15.09 -25.06
N HIS A 647 -15.33 -14.85 -24.67
CA HIS A 647 -16.27 -14.03 -25.42
C HIS A 647 -17.02 -13.07 -24.52
N ALA A 648 -17.02 -11.80 -24.87
CA ALA A 648 -17.72 -10.74 -24.15
C ALA A 648 -18.24 -9.68 -25.14
N SER A 649 -19.17 -8.84 -24.68
CA SER A 649 -19.69 -7.73 -25.47
C SER A 649 -18.74 -6.53 -25.56
N VAL A 650 -17.64 -6.57 -24.82
CA VAL A 650 -16.55 -5.60 -24.79
C VAL A 650 -15.21 -6.33 -24.74
N VAL A 651 -14.14 -5.67 -25.17
CA VAL A 651 -12.79 -6.26 -25.06
C VAL A 651 -12.42 -6.40 -23.59
N ARG A 652 -11.99 -7.61 -23.21
CA ARG A 652 -11.60 -7.95 -21.84
C ARG A 652 -10.09 -8.08 -21.72
N PRO A 653 -9.53 -7.98 -20.49
CA PRO A 653 -8.14 -8.30 -20.21
C PRO A 653 -7.76 -9.70 -20.73
N LYS A 654 -6.47 -9.88 -21.02
CA LYS A 654 -5.93 -11.18 -21.42
C LYS A 654 -6.08 -12.21 -20.30
N LYS A 655 -5.98 -11.72 -19.03
CA LYS A 655 -5.98 -12.56 -17.83
C LYS A 655 -6.35 -11.71 -16.61
N GLU A 656 -7.06 -12.26 -15.66
CA GLU A 656 -7.44 -11.62 -14.40
C GLU A 656 -7.23 -12.60 -13.24
N LEU A 657 -6.56 -12.17 -12.16
CA LEU A 657 -6.43 -12.98 -10.95
C LEU A 657 -7.77 -13.03 -10.19
N VAL A 658 -8.14 -14.21 -9.70
CA VAL A 658 -9.39 -14.41 -8.95
C VAL A 658 -9.18 -15.12 -7.63
N ARG A 659 -8.11 -15.90 -7.48
CA ARG A 659 -7.69 -16.53 -6.21
C ARG A 659 -6.18 -16.66 -6.15
N PHE A 660 -5.67 -16.67 -4.94
CA PHE A 660 -4.33 -17.14 -4.64
C PHE A 660 -4.31 -17.81 -3.27
N GLN A 661 -3.31 -18.66 -3.06
CA GLN A 661 -3.04 -19.27 -1.76
C GLN A 661 -1.56 -19.54 -1.62
N LYS A 662 -0.97 -19.06 -0.51
CA LYS A 662 0.40 -19.41 -0.12
C LYS A 662 0.39 -20.74 0.62
N VAL A 663 1.24 -21.68 0.20
CA VAL A 663 1.31 -23.04 0.70
C VAL A 663 2.71 -23.33 1.20
N PHE A 664 2.86 -23.58 2.51
CA PHE A 664 4.13 -23.97 3.12
C PHE A 664 4.28 -25.49 3.04
N LEU A 665 5.44 -25.97 2.58
CA LEU A 665 5.71 -27.39 2.30
C LEU A 665 7.09 -27.77 2.82
N GLU A 666 7.13 -28.86 3.60
CA GLU A 666 8.38 -29.54 3.91
C GLU A 666 8.95 -30.25 2.68
N THR A 667 10.23 -30.64 2.73
CA THR A 667 10.88 -31.38 1.64
C THR A 667 10.11 -32.67 1.33
N GLY A 668 9.68 -32.84 0.07
CA GLY A 668 8.92 -34.00 -0.39
C GLY A 668 7.43 -33.97 0.03
N GLU A 669 6.97 -32.91 0.72
CA GLU A 669 5.55 -32.80 1.10
C GLU A 669 4.69 -32.43 -0.11
N LYS A 670 3.46 -32.95 -0.12
CA LYS A 670 2.41 -32.64 -1.11
C LYS A 670 1.15 -32.19 -0.39
N LYS A 671 0.52 -31.10 -0.82
CA LYS A 671 -0.76 -30.57 -0.32
C LYS A 671 -1.74 -30.33 -1.45
N ASN A 672 -3.02 -30.46 -1.14
CA ASN A 672 -4.11 -30.09 -2.04
C ASN A 672 -4.44 -28.60 -1.86
N VAL A 673 -4.77 -27.95 -2.96
CA VAL A 673 -5.31 -26.59 -2.99
C VAL A 673 -6.65 -26.61 -3.70
N ASP A 674 -7.66 -26.07 -3.05
CA ASP A 674 -9.03 -26.03 -3.54
C ASP A 674 -9.56 -24.59 -3.49
N PHE A 675 -9.98 -24.05 -4.63
CA PHE A 675 -10.65 -22.77 -4.72
C PHE A 675 -12.13 -22.94 -5.07
N TYR A 676 -12.98 -22.22 -4.36
CA TYR A 676 -14.43 -22.14 -4.62
C TYR A 676 -14.78 -20.70 -4.98
N ILE A 677 -15.24 -20.49 -6.24
CA ILE A 677 -15.42 -19.16 -6.81
C ILE A 677 -16.89 -18.98 -7.18
N ASP A 678 -17.55 -17.97 -6.62
CA ASP A 678 -18.90 -17.61 -7.03
C ASP A 678 -18.86 -17.05 -8.48
N PRO A 679 -19.72 -17.50 -9.39
CA PRO A 679 -19.81 -16.97 -10.75
C PRO A 679 -19.92 -15.44 -10.83
N LYS A 680 -20.50 -14.80 -9.82
CA LYS A 680 -20.57 -13.33 -9.74
C LYS A 680 -19.21 -12.65 -9.65
N GLU A 681 -18.17 -13.34 -9.21
CA GLU A 681 -16.82 -12.78 -9.07
C GLU A 681 -16.13 -12.61 -10.44
N PHE A 682 -16.62 -13.28 -11.48
CA PHE A 682 -16.20 -13.11 -12.87
C PHE A 682 -16.98 -12.00 -13.60
N SER A 683 -17.86 -11.29 -12.91
CA SER A 683 -18.72 -10.27 -13.51
C SER A 683 -17.93 -9.09 -14.08
N TYR A 684 -18.46 -8.49 -15.13
CA TYR A 684 -17.93 -7.31 -15.78
C TYR A 684 -19.06 -6.38 -16.27
N TYR A 685 -18.74 -5.13 -16.57
CA TYR A 685 -19.68 -4.19 -17.16
C TYR A 685 -19.70 -4.34 -18.69
N ASP A 686 -20.88 -4.65 -19.25
CA ASP A 686 -21.11 -4.83 -20.70
C ASP A 686 -21.05 -3.50 -21.49
N LYS A 687 -21.32 -3.57 -22.80
CA LYS A 687 -21.34 -2.37 -23.66
C LYS A 687 -22.38 -1.31 -23.25
N ASN A 688 -23.39 -1.68 -22.46
CA ASN A 688 -24.44 -0.80 -21.94
C ASN A 688 -24.24 -0.43 -20.48
N MET A 689 -23.05 -0.70 -19.91
CA MET A 689 -22.72 -0.48 -18.49
C MET A 689 -23.63 -1.27 -17.52
N LYS A 690 -24.12 -2.44 -17.95
CA LYS A 690 -24.83 -3.40 -17.10
C LYS A 690 -23.88 -4.50 -16.66
N ILE A 691 -24.06 -4.98 -15.42
CA ILE A 691 -23.28 -6.10 -14.89
C ILE A 691 -23.74 -7.39 -15.56
N VAL A 692 -22.80 -8.13 -16.13
CA VAL A 692 -22.97 -9.48 -16.67
C VAL A 692 -22.25 -10.45 -15.73
N SER A 693 -22.97 -11.44 -15.21
CA SER A 693 -22.46 -12.43 -14.24
C SER A 693 -22.75 -13.89 -14.63
N CYS A 694 -23.34 -14.14 -15.79
CA CYS A 694 -23.64 -15.49 -16.28
C CYS A 694 -23.70 -15.51 -17.82
N GLY A 695 -23.72 -16.71 -18.38
CA GLY A 695 -23.74 -16.91 -19.84
C GLY A 695 -22.38 -16.60 -20.48
N MET A 696 -21.30 -16.74 -19.72
CA MET A 696 -19.92 -16.51 -20.17
C MET A 696 -19.18 -17.84 -20.35
N LYS A 697 -18.30 -17.87 -21.34
CA LYS A 697 -17.32 -18.94 -21.49
C LYS A 697 -15.96 -18.42 -20.98
N LEU A 698 -15.42 -19.09 -20.00
CA LEU A 698 -14.17 -18.74 -19.36
C LEU A 698 -13.11 -19.81 -19.62
N ARG A 699 -11.86 -19.40 -19.71
CA ARG A 699 -10.69 -20.26 -19.52
C ARG A 699 -10.11 -19.94 -18.14
N ILE A 700 -10.05 -20.94 -17.27
CA ILE A 700 -9.49 -20.82 -15.94
C ILE A 700 -8.16 -21.54 -15.94
N SER A 701 -7.12 -20.88 -15.41
CA SER A 701 -5.77 -21.40 -15.34
C SER A 701 -5.19 -21.29 -13.93
N VAL A 702 -4.32 -22.22 -13.59
CA VAL A 702 -3.53 -22.23 -12.35
C VAL A 702 -2.06 -22.10 -12.71
N GLY A 703 -1.37 -21.21 -12.01
CA GLY A 703 0.05 -20.96 -12.18
C GLY A 703 0.73 -20.52 -10.88
N ASN A 704 1.97 -20.11 -10.97
CA ASN A 704 2.72 -19.48 -9.87
C ASN A 704 3.28 -18.09 -10.25
N SER A 705 2.88 -17.61 -11.42
CA SER A 705 3.07 -16.23 -11.89
C SER A 705 2.07 -15.93 -13.01
N SER A 706 1.95 -14.67 -13.41
CA SER A 706 1.05 -14.27 -14.49
C SER A 706 1.48 -14.78 -15.88
N ASP A 707 2.74 -15.13 -16.08
CA ASP A 707 3.31 -15.60 -17.33
C ASP A 707 3.58 -17.11 -17.36
N HIS A 708 3.42 -17.81 -16.24
CA HIS A 708 3.65 -19.26 -16.15
C HIS A 708 2.37 -19.99 -15.70
N GLU A 709 1.94 -20.94 -16.53
CA GLU A 709 0.73 -21.74 -16.36
C GLU A 709 1.05 -23.22 -16.24
N TRP A 710 0.55 -23.88 -15.20
CA TRP A 710 0.69 -25.32 -14.96
C TRP A 710 -0.45 -26.13 -15.55
N GLY A 711 -1.63 -25.54 -15.67
CA GLY A 711 -2.78 -26.19 -16.26
C GLY A 711 -3.97 -25.24 -16.42
N SER A 712 -4.87 -25.56 -17.33
CA SER A 712 -6.08 -24.78 -17.57
C SER A 712 -7.23 -25.62 -18.11
N SER A 713 -8.44 -25.08 -17.97
CA SER A 713 -9.65 -25.68 -18.52
C SER A 713 -10.67 -24.61 -18.88
N GLU A 714 -11.49 -24.90 -19.91
CA GLU A 714 -12.61 -24.05 -20.28
C GLU A 714 -13.88 -24.47 -19.54
N ILE A 715 -14.69 -23.49 -19.15
CA ILE A 715 -15.94 -23.71 -18.42
C ILE A 715 -16.99 -22.68 -18.87
N ASP A 716 -18.24 -23.11 -18.97
CA ASP A 716 -19.41 -22.24 -19.16
C ASP A 716 -20.04 -21.93 -17.80
N ILE A 717 -20.32 -20.64 -17.52
CA ILE A 717 -20.89 -20.16 -16.27
C ILE A 717 -22.18 -19.36 -16.45
#